data_769ea5811cce2e7807488ce375d5b37d
#
_entry.id   769ea5811cce2e7807488ce375d5b37d
#
_cell.length_a   1.000
_cell.length_b   1.000
_cell.length_c   1.000
_cell.angle_alpha   90.00
_cell.angle_beta   90.00
_cell.angle_gamma   90.00
#
_symmetry.space_group_name_H-M   'P 1'
#
loop_
_entity.id
_entity.type
_entity.pdbx_description
1 polymer ?
#
loop_
_entity_poly.entity_id
_entity_poly.type
_entity_poly.pdbx_seq_one_letter_code
_entity_poly.pdbx_strand_id
1 'polypeptide(L)'
;MHSRLTPLAGALRLVLFGLSLGGVSHSALAADSSAQHQPQAYDIPAGSLDQVLGAFGQQSGAMIAADSAMTQGLHSAGLKGRMDVTQGLERLLAPLGLAAVADGAGYRVQPRPTASGTALELGVTNVGANQLGTITEGTGSYTPGTIATATRLVLTPRETPQSISVVTRQVMDDFGLNSIDDVMRHTPGVTVSTYDSDRTSFNSRGFAIKNFQYDRIPTLQDASYSAGQTQTDMAIYDRIEVLKGAPGLLAGAGGPGGVINLIRKKPTDELKASVQLGAGSWDSYSAQLDVGGPLTDSGNVRGRAVAVQRDKHSFMDHYERKTSVYYGILEVDLDPDTLLTLGADYQDNDPKGSSWSGSASLYDSKGEPISTPRSYNNGANFSGWAQYTRTAFATLEHSFENGWVAKGQYNHQINGYHAPMGNLMSPNASTGQASLLSRKFTGETVSDSGDLYVSGPFSLLGREHQLVVGSSVSKADWTGKNYTDAIQVDNSYDYYNWDGNGRVPDWGKVSQVNDETTRQSAGYVAARFSLADDLSLLLGTRVANFQVTGNTDLQQSGKVVPYAGLVYDLNDNFSAYTSYTEIFLPQNSRDRNNKMLRPNEGKNYEVGIKGEFFGGRLNSSLAYFEVHEKNRAVPDEAYNANPDYSVIDYAEMGITSKTKGYEAEISGELAPGWQLQGGYTHKVSRDESGAKVGTSEPEDQLSLYTSYKLGGSLDKLTLGGGTRWQGESWRVLTNYSKNGAKEKFSQDPYWLVDLMARYQLTDNLSATLNLNNAFDKKYLTNIGFFNAAYYGDPRNLMLTTRWDF
;
A
#
# COMPACT_ATOMS: atom_id res chain seq x y z
N MET A 1 -0.10 0.23 -50.21
CA MET A 1 -0.29 0.74 -48.85
C MET A 1 0.74 0.07 -47.96
N HIS A 2 1.89 0.73 -47.73
CA HIS A 2 2.94 0.20 -46.90
C HIS A 2 2.64 0.63 -45.44
N SER A 3 2.27 -0.33 -44.62
CA SER A 3 2.16 -0.12 -43.17
C SER A 3 3.57 0.07 -42.58
N ARG A 4 3.87 1.25 -42.15
CA ARG A 4 5.07 1.52 -41.36
C ARG A 4 4.94 0.79 -40.03
N LEU A 5 5.80 -0.23 -39.81
CA LEU A 5 5.98 -0.86 -38.52
C LEU A 5 6.47 0.18 -37.53
N THR A 6 5.73 0.42 -36.48
CA THR A 6 6.12 1.35 -35.43
C THR A 6 7.33 0.79 -34.64
N PRO A 7 8.22 1.62 -34.11
CA PRO A 7 9.39 1.20 -33.34
C PRO A 7 9.07 0.23 -32.19
N LEU A 8 7.83 0.29 -31.67
CA LEU A 8 7.32 -0.60 -30.60
C LEU A 8 7.29 -2.09 -30.97
N ALA A 9 7.04 -2.41 -32.24
CA ALA A 9 6.99 -3.80 -32.71
C ALA A 9 8.38 -4.46 -32.74
N GLY A 10 9.45 -3.67 -32.88
CA GLY A 10 10.82 -4.13 -32.81
C GLY A 10 11.28 -4.44 -31.40
N ALA A 11 10.94 -3.57 -30.43
CA ALA A 11 11.25 -3.77 -29.02
C ALA A 11 10.50 -4.98 -28.43
N LEU A 12 9.25 -5.19 -28.83
CA LEU A 12 8.44 -6.35 -28.38
C LEU A 12 9.02 -7.69 -28.87
N ARG A 13 9.59 -7.73 -30.08
CA ARG A 13 10.25 -8.95 -30.62
C ARG A 13 11.52 -9.30 -29.86
N LEU A 14 12.29 -8.32 -29.38
CA LEU A 14 13.50 -8.55 -28.59
C LEU A 14 13.16 -9.08 -27.18
N VAL A 15 12.12 -8.56 -26.54
CA VAL A 15 11.69 -9.01 -25.20
C VAL A 15 11.04 -10.39 -25.26
N LEU A 16 10.23 -10.70 -26.28
CA LEU A 16 9.64 -12.02 -26.48
C LEU A 16 10.67 -13.08 -26.87
N PHE A 17 11.76 -12.69 -27.59
CA PHE A 17 12.85 -13.61 -27.93
C PHE A 17 13.70 -13.96 -26.70
N GLY A 18 13.85 -13.04 -25.73
CA GLY A 18 14.51 -13.30 -24.45
C GLY A 18 13.75 -14.28 -23.56
N LEU A 19 12.43 -14.23 -23.57
CA LEU A 19 11.57 -15.12 -22.78
C LEU A 19 11.45 -16.55 -23.36
N SER A 20 11.65 -16.72 -24.66
CA SER A 20 11.58 -18.05 -25.32
C SER A 20 12.89 -18.85 -25.25
N LEU A 21 14.00 -18.25 -24.86
CA LEU A 21 15.30 -18.90 -24.71
C LEU A 21 15.55 -19.53 -23.32
N GLY A 22 14.66 -19.30 -22.35
CA GLY A 22 14.72 -19.89 -21.02
C GLY A 22 14.31 -21.37 -20.92
N GLY A 23 13.94 -22.02 -22.02
CA GLY A 23 13.42 -23.40 -22.06
C GLY A 23 14.41 -24.49 -22.47
N VAL A 24 15.69 -24.19 -22.55
CA VAL A 24 16.70 -25.21 -22.84
C VAL A 24 17.42 -25.57 -21.56
N SER A 25 17.08 -26.74 -21.02
CA SER A 25 17.82 -27.43 -19.98
C SER A 25 19.30 -27.54 -20.33
N HIS A 26 20.12 -26.64 -19.89
CA HIS A 26 21.55 -26.80 -19.82
C HIS A 26 21.87 -27.59 -18.55
N SER A 27 22.22 -28.85 -18.74
CA SER A 27 23.08 -29.57 -17.80
C SER A 27 24.42 -28.81 -17.81
N ALA A 28 24.48 -27.68 -17.11
CA ALA A 28 25.75 -27.05 -16.77
C ALA A 28 26.37 -27.94 -15.71
N LEU A 29 27.51 -28.53 -16.08
CA LEU A 29 28.45 -29.15 -15.16
C LEU A 29 28.61 -28.23 -13.93
N ALA A 30 28.06 -28.69 -12.82
CA ALA A 30 28.39 -28.15 -11.51
C ALA A 30 29.87 -28.42 -11.33
N ALA A 31 30.68 -27.35 -11.40
CA ALA A 31 32.05 -27.42 -10.97
C ALA A 31 32.05 -27.73 -9.47
N ASP A 32 32.66 -28.84 -9.16
CA ASP A 32 32.79 -29.50 -7.88
C ASP A 32 32.79 -28.59 -6.64
N SER A 33 31.63 -28.38 -6.01
CA SER A 33 31.56 -28.00 -4.58
C SER A 33 31.71 -29.21 -3.67
N SER A 34 31.91 -30.43 -4.24
CA SER A 34 32.08 -31.67 -3.48
C SER A 34 33.43 -31.82 -2.76
N ALA A 35 34.43 -31.01 -3.09
CA ALA A 35 35.74 -31.07 -2.42
C ALA A 35 35.70 -30.54 -0.97
N GLN A 36 34.77 -29.68 -0.61
CA GLN A 36 34.67 -29.07 0.73
C GLN A 36 33.93 -29.96 1.75
N HIS A 37 33.25 -31.00 1.34
CA HIS A 37 32.48 -31.90 2.20
C HIS A 37 33.12 -33.27 2.40
N GLN A 38 34.30 -33.55 1.83
CA GLN A 38 35.00 -34.81 2.09
C GLN A 38 35.80 -34.75 3.40
N PRO A 39 35.56 -35.67 4.36
CA PRO A 39 36.31 -35.72 5.61
C PRO A 39 37.78 -36.00 5.35
N GLN A 40 38.68 -35.07 5.72
CA GLN A 40 40.12 -35.26 5.70
C GLN A 40 40.74 -35.25 7.10
N ALA A 41 41.95 -35.77 7.25
CA ALA A 41 42.63 -35.85 8.54
C ALA A 41 43.37 -34.56 8.85
N TYR A 42 43.13 -33.99 10.01
CA TYR A 42 43.82 -32.81 10.55
C TYR A 42 44.71 -33.20 11.73
N ASP A 43 45.89 -32.59 11.81
CA ASP A 43 46.76 -32.64 13.01
C ASP A 43 47.38 -31.24 13.16
N ILE A 44 46.64 -30.37 13.87
CA ILE A 44 47.01 -28.97 14.10
C ILE A 44 47.25 -28.75 15.57
N PRO A 45 48.49 -28.38 15.99
CA PRO A 45 48.78 -28.16 17.40
C PRO A 45 48.05 -26.94 17.99
N ALA A 46 47.89 -26.91 19.30
CA ALA A 46 47.38 -25.75 20.03
C ALA A 46 48.29 -24.52 19.84
N GLY A 47 47.71 -23.35 19.75
CA GLY A 47 48.44 -22.10 19.52
C GLY A 47 47.52 -20.87 19.50
N SER A 48 48.04 -19.71 19.10
CA SER A 48 47.19 -18.53 18.87
C SER A 48 46.17 -18.83 17.78
N LEU A 49 44.97 -18.25 17.90
CA LEU A 49 43.87 -18.54 16.96
C LEU A 49 44.28 -18.25 15.50
N ASP A 50 45.02 -17.18 15.26
CA ASP A 50 45.52 -16.82 13.92
C ASP A 50 46.41 -17.90 13.32
N GLN A 51 47.33 -18.47 14.14
CA GLN A 51 48.25 -19.51 13.67
C GLN A 51 47.47 -20.82 13.39
N VAL A 52 46.51 -21.16 14.24
CA VAL A 52 45.68 -22.37 14.11
C VAL A 52 44.75 -22.26 12.87
N LEU A 53 44.13 -21.10 12.64
CA LEU A 53 43.31 -20.86 11.45
C LEU A 53 44.15 -20.85 10.15
N GLY A 54 45.35 -20.29 10.21
CA GLY A 54 46.26 -20.31 9.06
C GLY A 54 46.71 -21.76 8.72
N ALA A 55 47.06 -22.56 9.74
CA ALA A 55 47.41 -23.98 9.55
C ALA A 55 46.18 -24.81 9.06
N PHE A 56 44.99 -24.52 9.58
CA PHE A 56 43.78 -25.19 9.13
C PHE A 56 43.45 -24.84 7.66
N GLY A 57 43.55 -23.56 7.25
CA GLY A 57 43.37 -23.16 5.89
C GLY A 57 44.36 -23.82 4.94
N GLN A 58 45.62 -23.95 5.34
CA GLN A 58 46.66 -24.66 4.54
C GLN A 58 46.33 -26.16 4.38
N GLN A 59 45.92 -26.82 5.45
CA GLN A 59 45.62 -28.26 5.42
C GLN A 59 44.28 -28.55 4.68
N SER A 60 43.29 -27.67 4.84
CA SER A 60 41.94 -27.87 4.27
C SER A 60 41.83 -27.37 2.82
N GLY A 61 42.70 -26.47 2.39
CA GLY A 61 42.58 -25.73 1.12
C GLY A 61 41.49 -24.66 1.14
N ALA A 62 40.84 -24.41 2.28
CA ALA A 62 39.75 -23.44 2.40
C ALA A 62 40.34 -22.03 2.68
N MET A 63 39.82 -21.01 1.99
CA MET A 63 40.12 -19.62 2.34
C MET A 63 39.33 -19.22 3.58
N ILE A 64 40.05 -18.74 4.61
CA ILE A 64 39.46 -18.30 5.87
C ILE A 64 39.82 -16.84 6.11
N ALA A 65 38.82 -15.98 6.08
CA ALA A 65 38.95 -14.56 6.42
C ALA A 65 38.57 -14.35 7.90
N ALA A 66 39.49 -13.81 8.67
CA ALA A 66 39.24 -13.43 10.07
C ALA A 66 39.76 -12.00 10.30
N ASP A 67 38.97 -11.19 11.01
CA ASP A 67 39.45 -9.87 11.45
C ASP A 67 40.45 -10.06 12.59
N SER A 68 41.64 -9.45 12.43
CA SER A 68 42.71 -9.54 13.44
C SER A 68 42.29 -8.97 14.80
N ALA A 69 41.31 -8.05 14.85
CA ALA A 69 40.78 -7.54 16.10
C ALA A 69 39.96 -8.59 16.87
N MET A 70 39.33 -9.53 16.14
CA MET A 70 38.55 -10.63 16.75
C MET A 70 39.38 -11.82 17.17
N THR A 71 40.54 -12.03 16.58
CA THR A 71 41.42 -13.20 16.83
C THR A 71 42.56 -12.90 17.79
N GLN A 72 42.87 -11.60 17.97
CA GLN A 72 43.98 -11.13 18.81
C GLN A 72 43.75 -11.53 20.29
N GLY A 73 44.77 -12.25 20.86
CA GLY A 73 44.73 -12.70 22.25
C GLY A 73 43.93 -13.99 22.47
N LEU A 74 43.27 -14.55 21.47
CA LEU A 74 42.58 -15.85 21.60
C LEU A 74 43.52 -17.01 21.33
N HIS A 75 43.35 -18.09 22.13
CA HIS A 75 44.10 -19.34 22.01
C HIS A 75 43.19 -20.52 21.71
N SER A 76 43.50 -21.29 20.64
CA SER A 76 42.80 -22.52 20.29
C SER A 76 43.54 -23.76 20.79
N ALA A 77 42.79 -24.76 21.22
CA ALA A 77 43.33 -26.06 21.64
C ALA A 77 43.90 -26.92 20.49
N GLY A 78 43.85 -26.38 19.26
CA GLY A 78 44.23 -27.09 18.04
C GLY A 78 43.18 -28.10 17.59
N LEU A 79 43.48 -28.89 16.56
CA LEU A 79 42.51 -29.81 15.93
C LEU A 79 43.19 -31.12 15.55
N LYS A 80 42.65 -32.25 16.06
CA LYS A 80 43.13 -33.61 15.70
C LYS A 80 41.96 -34.51 15.38
N GLY A 81 41.98 -35.15 14.22
CA GLY A 81 40.97 -36.10 13.78
C GLY A 81 40.57 -36.00 12.33
N ARG A 82 39.65 -36.85 11.90
CA ARG A 82 39.13 -36.85 10.51
C ARG A 82 37.73 -36.21 10.50
N MET A 83 37.55 -35.13 9.78
CA MET A 83 36.31 -34.39 9.66
C MET A 83 36.27 -33.51 8.42
N ASP A 84 35.11 -33.01 8.04
CA ASP A 84 35.01 -32.02 6.96
C ASP A 84 35.42 -30.60 7.42
N VAL A 85 35.56 -29.66 6.50
CA VAL A 85 36.03 -28.30 6.73
C VAL A 85 35.11 -27.58 7.73
N THR A 86 33.79 -27.71 7.57
CA THR A 86 32.80 -27.04 8.42
C THR A 86 32.85 -27.53 9.85
N GLN A 87 32.94 -28.86 10.05
CA GLN A 87 33.09 -29.47 11.35
C GLN A 87 34.44 -29.08 12.03
N GLY A 88 35.49 -28.97 11.22
CA GLY A 88 36.80 -28.53 11.70
C GLY A 88 36.79 -27.09 12.23
N LEU A 89 36.19 -26.16 11.44
CA LEU A 89 36.03 -24.77 11.82
C LEU A 89 35.13 -24.62 13.05
N GLU A 90 34.05 -25.40 13.13
CA GLU A 90 33.16 -25.34 14.29
C GLU A 90 33.89 -25.79 15.57
N ARG A 91 34.68 -26.85 15.53
CA ARG A 91 35.48 -27.31 16.70
C ARG A 91 36.55 -26.30 17.14
N LEU A 92 37.14 -25.59 16.21
CA LEU A 92 38.17 -24.57 16.51
C LEU A 92 37.57 -23.29 17.08
N LEU A 93 36.40 -22.88 16.59
CA LEU A 93 35.83 -21.56 16.85
C LEU A 93 34.75 -21.54 17.94
N ALA A 94 33.95 -22.63 18.06
CA ALA A 94 32.87 -22.67 19.04
C ALA A 94 33.28 -22.48 20.49
N PRO A 95 34.39 -23.09 20.99
CA PRO A 95 34.85 -22.87 22.36
C PRO A 95 35.28 -21.41 22.64
N LEU A 96 35.54 -20.64 21.60
CA LEU A 96 36.01 -19.26 21.68
C LEU A 96 34.88 -18.24 21.48
N GLY A 97 33.62 -18.71 21.36
CA GLY A 97 32.47 -17.84 21.08
C GLY A 97 32.45 -17.31 19.66
N LEU A 98 33.11 -17.97 18.72
CA LEU A 98 33.20 -17.63 17.31
C LEU A 98 32.54 -18.68 16.44
N ALA A 99 32.13 -18.32 15.24
CA ALA A 99 31.60 -19.18 14.19
C ALA A 99 32.17 -18.82 12.83
N ALA A 100 32.22 -19.79 11.92
CA ALA A 100 32.57 -19.54 10.53
C ALA A 100 31.32 -19.58 9.64
N VAL A 101 31.13 -18.58 8.80
CA VAL A 101 30.05 -18.51 7.83
C VAL A 101 30.66 -18.56 6.41
N ALA A 102 30.04 -19.36 5.53
CA ALA A 102 30.46 -19.45 4.15
C ALA A 102 30.30 -18.09 3.46
N ASP A 103 31.34 -17.61 2.78
CA ASP A 103 31.42 -16.33 2.09
C ASP A 103 32.08 -16.54 0.71
N GLY A 104 31.25 -16.66 -0.32
CA GLY A 104 31.73 -16.99 -1.66
C GLY A 104 32.44 -18.34 -1.74
N ALA A 105 33.72 -18.36 -2.12
CA ALA A 105 34.56 -19.56 -2.22
C ALA A 105 35.30 -19.89 -0.91
N GLY A 106 35.03 -19.19 0.22
CA GLY A 106 35.72 -19.35 1.50
C GLY A 106 34.81 -19.26 2.72
N TYR A 107 35.42 -18.99 3.87
CA TYR A 107 34.74 -18.84 5.15
C TYR A 107 35.18 -17.53 5.82
N ARG A 108 34.20 -16.84 6.45
CA ARG A 108 34.46 -15.65 7.28
C ARG A 108 34.21 -15.98 8.73
N VAL A 109 35.15 -15.66 9.62
CA VAL A 109 35.00 -15.80 11.06
C VAL A 109 34.23 -14.60 11.62
N GLN A 110 33.24 -14.88 12.46
CA GLN A 110 32.41 -13.88 13.15
C GLN A 110 32.04 -14.36 14.56
N PRO A 111 31.60 -13.48 15.47
CA PRO A 111 31.11 -13.89 16.77
C PRO A 111 29.98 -14.92 16.63
N ARG A 112 30.00 -15.95 17.47
CA ARG A 112 28.96 -16.99 17.49
C ARG A 112 27.69 -16.38 18.07
N PRO A 113 26.53 -16.47 17.41
CA PRO A 113 25.27 -16.10 18.01
C PRO A 113 25.05 -16.98 19.25
N THR A 114 24.94 -16.38 20.42
CA THR A 114 24.54 -17.11 21.63
C THR A 114 23.08 -17.50 21.50
N ALA A 115 22.80 -18.80 21.43
CA ALA A 115 21.45 -19.32 21.50
C ALA A 115 20.89 -19.12 22.91
N SER A 116 20.33 -17.94 23.17
CA SER A 116 19.30 -17.73 24.17
C SER A 116 17.99 -17.54 23.43
N GLY A 117 16.99 -18.34 23.77
CA GLY A 117 15.74 -18.45 23.05
C GLY A 117 15.08 -17.11 22.75
N THR A 118 14.41 -17.09 21.60
CA THR A 118 13.43 -16.07 21.15
C THR A 118 13.96 -14.63 21.02
N ALA A 119 14.61 -14.31 19.94
CA ALA A 119 14.47 -13.13 19.09
C ALA A 119 15.60 -13.14 18.06
N LEU A 120 15.29 -13.00 16.79
CA LEU A 120 16.26 -12.60 15.77
C LEU A 120 16.84 -11.25 16.20
N GLU A 121 18.04 -11.20 16.78
CA GLU A 121 18.81 -9.96 16.79
C GLU A 121 19.28 -9.68 15.37
N LEU A 122 18.46 -8.95 14.63
CA LEU A 122 18.92 -8.16 13.52
C LEU A 122 19.93 -7.16 14.09
N GLY A 123 21.15 -7.08 13.51
CA GLY A 123 22.21 -6.20 13.96
C GLY A 123 21.70 -4.79 14.26
N VAL A 124 22.36 -4.09 15.19
CA VAL A 124 22.02 -2.79 15.74
C VAL A 124 21.39 -1.89 14.66
N THR A 125 20.07 -1.97 14.58
CA THR A 125 19.26 -1.11 13.72
C THR A 125 18.85 0.07 14.58
N ASN A 126 19.10 1.26 14.09
CA ASN A 126 18.68 2.52 14.69
C ASN A 126 17.37 2.40 15.47
N VAL A 127 17.37 2.75 16.73
CA VAL A 127 16.24 2.66 17.66
C VAL A 127 14.96 3.31 17.09
N GLY A 128 15.10 4.36 16.28
CA GLY A 128 13.96 5.03 15.63
C GLY A 128 13.25 4.24 14.51
N ALA A 129 13.95 3.31 13.84
CA ALA A 129 13.34 2.47 12.79
C ALA A 129 12.49 1.33 13.37
N ASN A 130 12.81 0.85 14.56
CA ASN A 130 12.21 -0.35 15.17
C ASN A 130 10.70 -0.19 15.47
N GLN A 131 10.25 0.98 15.86
CA GLN A 131 8.83 1.18 16.25
C GLN A 131 7.86 1.25 15.07
N LEU A 132 8.34 1.52 13.85
CA LEU A 132 7.54 1.46 12.61
C LEU A 132 7.66 0.11 11.88
N GLY A 133 8.52 -0.77 12.37
CA GLY A 133 8.95 -1.97 11.68
C GLY A 133 10.14 -1.72 10.76
N THR A 134 10.56 -2.75 10.04
CA THR A 134 11.78 -2.72 9.20
C THR A 134 11.61 -1.79 8.01
N ILE A 135 12.58 -0.90 7.76
CA ILE A 135 12.65 -0.08 6.54
C ILE A 135 12.89 -1.00 5.35
N THR A 136 12.13 -0.78 4.26
CA THR A 136 12.21 -1.62 3.06
C THR A 136 13.08 -1.02 1.96
N GLU A 137 13.35 0.29 2.01
CA GLU A 137 14.22 0.98 1.06
C GLU A 137 15.64 0.41 1.10
N GLY A 138 16.18 0.12 -0.07
CA GLY A 138 17.54 -0.43 -0.21
C GLY A 138 17.70 -1.91 0.12
N THR A 139 16.65 -2.61 0.58
CA THR A 139 16.71 -4.05 0.88
C THR A 139 16.66 -4.95 -0.36
N GLY A 140 16.16 -4.44 -1.48
CA GLY A 140 15.90 -5.25 -2.68
C GLY A 140 14.75 -6.26 -2.52
N SER A 141 14.05 -6.26 -1.38
CA SER A 141 13.05 -7.26 -1.03
C SER A 141 11.62 -6.84 -1.38
N TYR A 142 10.80 -7.82 -1.79
CA TYR A 142 9.36 -7.67 -2.01
C TYR A 142 8.53 -8.00 -0.75
N THR A 143 9.19 -8.35 0.35
CA THR A 143 8.52 -8.59 1.64
C THR A 143 9.11 -7.71 2.73
N PRO A 144 8.31 -7.25 3.71
CA PRO A 144 8.84 -6.53 4.86
C PRO A 144 9.50 -7.51 5.84
N GLY A 145 10.37 -7.02 6.71
CA GLY A 145 10.80 -7.75 7.88
C GLY A 145 9.71 -7.73 8.95
N THR A 146 9.64 -6.68 9.75
CA THR A 146 8.63 -6.49 10.79
C THR A 146 7.69 -5.34 10.46
N ILE A 147 6.48 -5.41 11.03
CA ILE A 147 5.39 -4.45 10.87
C ILE A 147 4.73 -4.17 12.22
N ALA A 148 4.02 -3.06 12.37
CA ALA A 148 3.35 -2.75 13.64
C ALA A 148 1.94 -2.15 13.45
N THR A 149 1.35 -2.27 12.24
CA THR A 149 0.07 -1.63 11.88
C THR A 149 -1.14 -2.26 12.58
N ALA A 150 -1.07 -3.55 12.94
CA ALA A 150 -2.20 -4.25 13.55
C ALA A 150 -2.40 -3.90 15.04
N THR A 151 -1.32 -3.83 15.83
CA THR A 151 -1.41 -3.76 17.30
C THR A 151 -0.46 -2.77 17.98
N ARG A 152 0.36 -2.02 17.25
CA ARG A 152 1.53 -1.25 17.74
C ARG A 152 2.70 -2.11 18.24
N LEU A 153 2.51 -3.40 18.45
CA LEU A 153 3.63 -4.32 18.66
C LEU A 153 4.38 -4.52 17.35
N VAL A 154 5.69 -4.53 17.40
CA VAL A 154 6.55 -4.81 16.24
C VAL A 154 6.62 -6.34 16.09
N LEU A 155 5.94 -6.85 15.05
CA LEU A 155 5.76 -8.29 14.81
C LEU A 155 6.15 -8.62 13.38
N THR A 156 6.56 -9.86 13.12
CA THR A 156 6.69 -10.36 11.75
C THR A 156 5.30 -10.55 11.12
N PRO A 157 5.18 -10.63 9.79
CA PRO A 157 3.92 -11.01 9.14
C PRO A 157 3.35 -12.32 9.67
N ARG A 158 4.22 -13.30 10.02
CA ARG A 158 3.86 -14.61 10.57
C ARG A 158 3.22 -14.49 11.95
N GLU A 159 3.74 -13.64 12.83
CA GLU A 159 3.24 -13.42 14.20
C GLU A 159 1.96 -12.57 14.24
N THR A 160 1.58 -11.89 13.15
CA THR A 160 0.42 -11.01 13.09
C THR A 160 -0.84 -11.82 12.72
N PRO A 161 -1.84 -12.00 13.63
CA PRO A 161 -3.00 -12.85 13.37
C PRO A 161 -4.08 -12.14 12.53
N GLN A 162 -3.68 -11.48 11.45
CA GLN A 162 -4.55 -10.81 10.47
C GLN A 162 -3.90 -10.84 9.10
N SER A 163 -4.74 -10.79 8.05
CA SER A 163 -4.25 -10.61 6.68
C SER A 163 -3.73 -9.19 6.49
N ILE A 164 -2.49 -9.09 6.05
CA ILE A 164 -1.83 -7.82 5.75
C ILE A 164 -1.01 -7.97 4.47
N SER A 165 -1.20 -7.06 3.54
CA SER A 165 -0.38 -6.94 2.32
C SER A 165 0.55 -5.75 2.48
N VAL A 166 1.81 -5.91 2.08
CA VAL A 166 2.80 -4.83 2.11
C VAL A 166 3.40 -4.66 0.73
N VAL A 167 3.34 -3.45 0.21
CA VAL A 167 4.04 -3.06 -1.03
C VAL A 167 5.29 -2.30 -0.64
N THR A 168 6.45 -2.92 -0.83
CA THR A 168 7.76 -2.38 -0.44
C THR A 168 8.24 -1.32 -1.42
N ARG A 169 9.26 -0.54 -1.03
CA ARG A 169 9.88 0.44 -1.94
C ARG A 169 10.40 -0.23 -3.20
N GLN A 170 10.98 -1.43 -3.10
CA GLN A 170 11.52 -2.15 -4.26
C GLN A 170 10.44 -2.50 -5.29
N VAL A 171 9.26 -2.95 -4.85
CA VAL A 171 8.11 -3.20 -5.74
C VAL A 171 7.68 -1.92 -6.45
N MET A 172 7.57 -0.81 -5.70
CA MET A 172 7.19 0.47 -6.27
C MET A 172 8.19 0.97 -7.32
N ASP A 173 9.49 0.80 -7.06
CA ASP A 173 10.57 1.22 -7.97
C ASP A 173 10.64 0.33 -9.21
N ASP A 174 10.50 -0.99 -9.07
CA ASP A 174 10.58 -1.94 -10.18
C ASP A 174 9.42 -1.75 -11.18
N PHE A 175 8.20 -1.53 -10.68
CA PHE A 175 7.00 -1.42 -11.52
C PHE A 175 6.54 0.02 -11.76
N GLY A 176 7.32 1.02 -11.33
CA GLY A 176 7.03 2.44 -11.55
C GLY A 176 5.72 2.90 -10.91
N LEU A 177 5.41 2.40 -9.69
CA LEU A 177 4.17 2.73 -8.97
C LEU A 177 4.31 4.11 -8.31
N ASN A 178 3.87 5.13 -9.00
CA ASN A 178 4.11 6.52 -8.60
C ASN A 178 2.97 7.15 -7.81
N SER A 179 1.78 6.56 -7.82
CA SER A 179 0.61 7.04 -7.08
C SER A 179 0.05 5.96 -6.15
N ILE A 180 -0.73 6.38 -5.16
CA ILE A 180 -1.45 5.44 -4.29
C ILE A 180 -2.38 4.53 -5.09
N ASP A 181 -2.98 5.03 -6.17
CA ASP A 181 -3.84 4.26 -7.05
C ASP A 181 -3.07 3.12 -7.73
N ASP A 182 -1.84 3.39 -8.19
CA ASP A 182 -0.98 2.36 -8.80
C ASP A 182 -0.64 1.28 -7.79
N VAL A 183 -0.25 1.68 -6.56
CA VAL A 183 0.06 0.74 -5.48
C VAL A 183 -1.16 -0.10 -5.12
N MET A 184 -2.33 0.51 -4.98
CA MET A 184 -3.56 -0.23 -4.64
C MET A 184 -4.00 -1.20 -5.75
N ARG A 185 -3.81 -0.84 -7.02
CA ARG A 185 -4.05 -1.77 -8.15
C ARG A 185 -3.12 -2.98 -8.16
N HIS A 186 -1.93 -2.86 -7.56
CA HIS A 186 -0.94 -3.95 -7.42
C HIS A 186 -1.13 -4.74 -6.13
N THR A 187 -1.82 -4.18 -5.13
CA THR A 187 -2.02 -4.85 -3.84
C THR A 187 -3.02 -6.00 -3.96
N PRO A 188 -2.66 -7.23 -3.58
CA PRO A 188 -3.57 -8.36 -3.60
C PRO A 188 -4.86 -8.12 -2.80
N GLY A 189 -6.02 -8.49 -3.37
CA GLY A 189 -7.32 -8.40 -2.70
C GLY A 189 -7.86 -6.97 -2.51
N VAL A 190 -7.23 -5.97 -3.13
CA VAL A 190 -7.75 -4.61 -3.19
C VAL A 190 -8.32 -4.32 -4.57
N THR A 191 -9.51 -3.75 -4.60
CA THR A 191 -10.17 -3.25 -5.82
C THR A 191 -10.12 -1.72 -5.83
N VAL A 192 -9.68 -1.14 -6.94
CA VAL A 192 -9.73 0.32 -7.16
C VAL A 192 -10.96 0.63 -8.01
N SER A 193 -11.90 1.38 -7.44
CA SER A 193 -13.08 1.88 -8.14
C SER A 193 -12.85 3.33 -8.55
N THR A 194 -12.84 3.59 -9.84
CA THR A 194 -12.67 4.92 -10.41
C THR A 194 -14.02 5.59 -10.60
N TYR A 195 -14.24 6.77 -10.04
CA TYR A 195 -15.46 7.56 -10.28
C TYR A 195 -15.31 8.43 -11.53
N ASP A 196 -14.16 9.07 -11.65
CA ASP A 196 -13.77 9.95 -12.75
C ASP A 196 -12.23 10.12 -12.79
N SER A 197 -11.73 11.07 -13.55
CA SER A 197 -10.27 11.27 -13.73
C SER A 197 -9.50 11.52 -12.42
N ASP A 198 -10.15 12.09 -11.40
CA ASP A 198 -9.47 12.61 -10.22
C ASP A 198 -9.98 12.01 -8.90
N ARG A 199 -11.00 11.15 -8.96
CA ARG A 199 -11.55 10.51 -7.76
C ARG A 199 -11.61 9.00 -7.89
N THR A 200 -11.00 8.34 -6.92
CA THR A 200 -10.99 6.88 -6.77
C THR A 200 -11.40 6.48 -5.36
N SER A 201 -11.81 5.24 -5.19
CA SER A 201 -11.96 4.61 -3.89
C SER A 201 -11.34 3.22 -3.89
N PHE A 202 -10.91 2.80 -2.71
CA PHE A 202 -10.27 1.51 -2.51
C PHE A 202 -11.23 0.62 -1.72
N ASN A 203 -11.34 -0.64 -2.15
CA ASN A 203 -12.22 -1.60 -1.50
C ASN A 203 -11.46 -2.89 -1.23
N SER A 204 -11.75 -3.53 -0.12
CA SER A 204 -11.27 -4.85 0.22
C SER A 204 -12.39 -5.66 0.86
N ARG A 205 -12.45 -6.95 0.56
CA ARG A 205 -13.46 -7.87 1.10
C ARG A 205 -14.91 -7.42 0.87
N GLY A 206 -15.18 -6.58 -0.16
CA GLY A 206 -16.51 -6.04 -0.50
C GLY A 206 -16.89 -4.76 0.25
N PHE A 207 -15.93 -4.10 0.92
CA PHE A 207 -16.16 -2.88 1.70
C PHE A 207 -15.13 -1.81 1.38
N ALA A 208 -15.58 -0.54 1.38
CA ALA A 208 -14.69 0.59 1.16
C ALA A 208 -13.68 0.75 2.32
N ILE A 209 -12.43 1.01 1.97
CA ILE A 209 -11.37 1.37 2.91
C ILE A 209 -11.46 2.89 3.11
N LYS A 210 -11.93 3.31 4.28
CA LYS A 210 -12.06 4.74 4.67
C LYS A 210 -10.98 5.18 5.65
N ASN A 211 -10.24 4.24 6.22
CA ASN A 211 -9.23 4.50 7.22
C ASN A 211 -7.86 4.54 6.56
N PHE A 212 -7.20 5.68 6.74
CA PHE A 212 -5.81 5.88 6.35
C PHE A 212 -4.96 6.15 7.58
N GLN A 213 -3.70 5.80 7.50
CA GLN A 213 -2.71 6.13 8.53
C GLN A 213 -1.46 6.68 7.85
N TYR A 214 -0.85 7.66 8.49
CA TYR A 214 0.47 8.18 8.13
C TYR A 214 1.40 7.93 9.30
N ASP A 215 2.38 7.04 9.12
CA ASP A 215 3.23 6.50 10.19
C ASP A 215 2.38 5.99 11.38
N ARG A 216 1.24 5.35 11.07
CA ARG A 216 0.25 4.79 12.01
C ARG A 216 -0.61 5.81 12.77
N ILE A 217 -0.53 7.10 12.45
CA ILE A 217 -1.49 8.10 12.96
C ILE A 217 -2.77 8.01 12.12
N PRO A 218 -3.93 7.67 12.70
CA PRO A 218 -5.14 7.46 11.95
C PRO A 218 -5.74 8.77 11.43
N THR A 219 -6.20 8.74 10.19
CA THR A 219 -6.94 9.79 9.53
C THR A 219 -8.16 9.18 8.85
N LEU A 220 -9.36 9.67 9.15
CA LEU A 220 -10.58 9.25 8.47
C LEU A 220 -10.73 10.06 7.17
N GLN A 221 -10.94 9.35 6.06
CA GLN A 221 -11.18 9.99 4.77
C GLN A 221 -12.60 9.79 4.30
N ASP A 222 -13.21 10.85 3.77
CA ASP A 222 -14.39 10.73 2.93
C ASP A 222 -13.99 10.87 1.45
N ALA A 223 -13.97 9.76 0.75
CA ALA A 223 -13.58 9.72 -0.66
C ALA A 223 -14.50 10.56 -1.58
N SER A 224 -15.73 10.84 -1.15
CA SER A 224 -16.68 11.61 -1.97
C SER A 224 -16.27 13.08 -2.16
N TYR A 225 -15.60 13.64 -1.16
CA TYR A 225 -15.25 15.06 -1.13
C TYR A 225 -13.79 15.32 -0.77
N SER A 226 -13.05 14.31 -0.37
CA SER A 226 -11.66 14.52 0.00
C SER A 226 -10.79 14.70 -1.21
N ALA A 227 -10.10 15.75 -1.11
CA ALA A 227 -9.15 16.18 -2.07
C ALA A 227 -7.76 15.66 -1.68
N GLY A 228 -6.99 15.22 -2.65
CA GLY A 228 -5.57 14.99 -2.51
C GLY A 228 -5.15 13.66 -1.88
N GLN A 229 -6.02 12.96 -1.20
CA GLN A 229 -5.63 11.75 -0.48
C GLN A 229 -5.57 10.51 -1.36
N THR A 230 -6.50 10.34 -2.29
CA THR A 230 -6.51 9.24 -3.26
C THR A 230 -5.47 9.43 -4.37
N GLN A 231 -4.95 10.64 -4.55
CA GLN A 231 -3.97 11.02 -5.55
C GLN A 231 -2.55 11.20 -4.97
N THR A 232 -2.28 10.65 -3.79
CA THR A 232 -0.99 10.76 -3.10
C THR A 232 0.15 10.18 -3.94
N ASP A 233 1.24 10.94 -4.11
CA ASP A 233 2.47 10.49 -4.77
C ASP A 233 3.31 9.61 -3.84
N MET A 234 3.92 8.57 -4.39
CA MET A 234 4.66 7.55 -3.61
C MET A 234 6.13 7.89 -3.36
N ALA A 235 6.66 8.96 -3.91
CA ALA A 235 8.09 9.28 -3.82
C ALA A 235 8.60 9.47 -2.39
N ILE A 236 7.75 9.91 -1.47
CA ILE A 236 8.08 10.21 -0.07
C ILE A 236 7.82 9.05 0.90
N TYR A 237 7.34 7.91 0.40
CA TYR A 237 7.00 6.74 1.23
C TYR A 237 7.98 5.58 1.03
N ASP A 238 8.35 4.92 2.13
CA ASP A 238 9.15 3.70 2.16
C ASP A 238 8.33 2.48 1.72
N ARG A 239 7.12 2.36 2.25
CA ARG A 239 6.20 1.26 1.94
C ARG A 239 4.76 1.63 2.25
N ILE A 240 3.86 0.82 1.71
CA ILE A 240 2.43 0.89 2.00
C ILE A 240 2.00 -0.45 2.60
N GLU A 241 1.31 -0.38 3.74
CA GLU A 241 0.77 -1.55 4.44
C GLU A 241 -0.76 -1.51 4.38
N VAL A 242 -1.38 -2.60 3.95
CA VAL A 242 -2.85 -2.73 3.86
C VAL A 242 -3.30 -3.83 4.80
N LEU A 243 -3.83 -3.45 5.96
CA LEU A 243 -4.44 -4.37 6.92
C LEU A 243 -5.92 -4.54 6.55
N LYS A 244 -6.33 -5.76 6.26
CA LYS A 244 -7.67 -6.08 5.74
C LYS A 244 -8.66 -6.41 6.87
N GLY A 245 -9.96 -6.18 6.63
CA GLY A 245 -11.03 -6.49 7.58
C GLY A 245 -11.42 -5.30 8.47
N ALA A 246 -11.73 -5.53 9.74
CA ALA A 246 -12.25 -4.55 10.70
C ALA A 246 -11.16 -4.05 11.70
N PRO A 247 -10.26 -3.12 11.31
CA PRO A 247 -9.08 -2.76 12.10
C PRO A 247 -9.35 -1.72 13.19
N GLY A 248 -10.49 -1.79 13.90
CA GLY A 248 -10.94 -0.73 14.79
C GLY A 248 -10.07 -0.49 16.03
N LEU A 249 -9.22 -1.46 16.44
CA LEU A 249 -8.32 -1.30 17.59
C LEU A 249 -7.44 -0.06 17.44
N LEU A 250 -6.82 0.15 16.29
CA LEU A 250 -5.90 1.27 16.05
C LEU A 250 -6.42 2.30 15.04
N ALA A 251 -7.28 1.88 14.10
CA ALA A 251 -7.77 2.77 13.05
C ALA A 251 -8.85 3.77 13.52
N GLY A 252 -9.50 3.50 14.66
CA GLY A 252 -10.59 4.34 15.15
C GLY A 252 -11.93 4.04 14.47
N ALA A 253 -12.75 5.07 14.24
CA ALA A 253 -13.99 4.94 13.50
C ALA A 253 -13.72 4.70 12.01
N GLY A 254 -14.50 3.81 11.37
CA GLY A 254 -14.33 3.50 9.95
C GLY A 254 -15.13 2.29 9.49
N GLY A 255 -14.90 1.85 8.25
CA GLY A 255 -15.56 0.71 7.64
C GLY A 255 -14.78 -0.59 7.75
N PRO A 256 -15.41 -1.75 7.50
CA PRO A 256 -14.77 -3.06 7.64
C PRO A 256 -13.92 -3.47 6.40
N GLY A 257 -13.60 -2.54 5.51
CA GLY A 257 -12.72 -2.81 4.36
C GLY A 257 -11.25 -2.93 4.75
N GLY A 258 -10.80 -2.23 5.79
CA GLY A 258 -9.40 -2.25 6.18
C GLY A 258 -8.83 -0.88 6.53
N VAL A 259 -7.50 -0.83 6.64
CA VAL A 259 -6.72 0.41 6.78
C VAL A 259 -5.56 0.39 5.80
N ILE A 260 -5.26 1.52 5.19
CA ILE A 260 -4.08 1.78 4.37
C ILE A 260 -3.13 2.64 5.22
N ASN A 261 -1.95 2.12 5.52
CA ASN A 261 -0.92 2.81 6.29
C ASN A 261 0.26 3.16 5.38
N LEU A 262 0.56 4.45 5.26
CA LEU A 262 1.65 4.99 4.48
C LEU A 262 2.83 5.28 5.41
N ILE A 263 3.93 4.55 5.25
CA ILE A 263 5.15 4.72 6.04
C ILE A 263 6.10 5.64 5.27
N ARG A 264 6.43 6.78 5.85
CA ARG A 264 7.31 7.78 5.23
C ARG A 264 8.77 7.31 5.21
N LYS A 265 9.51 7.78 4.21
CA LYS A 265 10.97 7.63 4.14
C LYS A 265 11.65 8.31 5.32
N LYS A 266 12.71 7.70 5.82
CA LYS A 266 13.53 8.21 6.92
C LYS A 266 14.85 8.78 6.38
N PRO A 267 15.54 9.66 7.14
CA PRO A 267 16.93 9.99 6.85
C PRO A 267 17.81 8.75 6.76
N THR A 268 18.91 8.84 6.04
CA THR A 268 19.91 7.79 5.90
C THR A 268 21.10 8.06 6.83
N ASP A 269 21.78 6.99 7.29
CA ASP A 269 22.94 7.11 8.16
C ASP A 269 24.19 7.60 7.40
N GLU A 270 24.21 7.41 6.08
CA GLU A 270 25.24 7.90 5.17
C GLU A 270 24.64 8.88 4.17
N LEU A 271 25.46 9.78 3.62
CA LEU A 271 25.02 10.67 2.55
C LEU A 271 24.62 9.82 1.33
N LYS A 272 23.36 9.90 0.95
CA LYS A 272 22.81 9.30 -0.26
C LYS A 272 22.03 10.36 -1.02
N ALA A 273 22.29 10.44 -2.30
CA ALA A 273 21.56 11.32 -3.19
C ALA A 273 21.16 10.56 -4.46
N SER A 274 19.98 10.83 -4.98
CA SER A 274 19.59 10.29 -6.28
C SER A 274 18.79 11.32 -7.09
N VAL A 275 19.01 11.25 -8.41
CA VAL A 275 18.20 11.98 -9.39
C VAL A 275 17.51 10.94 -10.27
N GLN A 276 16.21 11.08 -10.44
CA GLN A 276 15.42 10.26 -11.37
C GLN A 276 14.79 11.15 -12.44
N LEU A 277 14.87 10.71 -13.69
CA LEU A 277 14.21 11.33 -14.82
C LEU A 277 13.35 10.28 -15.53
N GLY A 278 12.11 10.63 -15.85
CA GLY A 278 11.20 9.75 -16.53
C GLY A 278 10.59 10.38 -17.78
N ALA A 279 10.40 9.56 -18.81
CA ALA A 279 9.67 9.94 -20.04
C ALA A 279 8.82 8.76 -20.52
N GLY A 280 7.58 9.01 -20.91
CA GLY A 280 6.66 7.94 -21.29
C GLY A 280 5.59 8.35 -22.28
N SER A 281 4.68 7.41 -22.51
CA SER A 281 3.52 7.57 -23.38
C SER A 281 2.70 8.80 -22.99
N TRP A 282 2.09 9.42 -23.99
CA TRP A 282 1.23 10.63 -23.83
C TRP A 282 1.99 11.79 -23.19
N ASP A 283 3.18 12.10 -23.68
CA ASP A 283 4.00 13.23 -23.21
C ASP A 283 4.10 13.29 -21.68
N SER A 284 4.31 12.12 -21.06
CA SER A 284 4.48 12.00 -19.63
C SER A 284 5.95 12.18 -19.25
N TYR A 285 6.25 13.20 -18.46
CA TYR A 285 7.60 13.53 -18.00
C TYR A 285 7.65 13.61 -16.48
N SER A 286 8.75 13.21 -15.89
CA SER A 286 8.97 13.32 -14.44
C SER A 286 10.42 13.63 -14.12
N ALA A 287 10.61 14.38 -13.03
CA ALA A 287 11.90 14.61 -12.41
C ALA A 287 11.76 14.46 -10.89
N GLN A 288 12.70 13.76 -10.26
CA GLN A 288 12.75 13.57 -8.82
C GLN A 288 14.18 13.75 -8.33
N LEU A 289 14.34 14.46 -7.23
CA LEU A 289 15.55 14.58 -6.43
C LEU A 289 15.27 14.02 -5.05
N ASP A 290 16.16 13.20 -4.52
CA ASP A 290 16.07 12.62 -3.19
C ASP A 290 17.48 12.66 -2.56
N VAL A 291 17.64 13.39 -1.45
CA VAL A 291 18.93 13.57 -0.76
C VAL A 291 18.72 13.35 0.72
N GLY A 292 19.49 12.44 1.33
CA GLY A 292 19.46 12.15 2.76
C GLY A 292 20.84 11.88 3.32
N GLY A 293 21.03 12.11 4.62
CA GLY A 293 22.28 11.82 5.30
C GLY A 293 22.46 12.57 6.61
N PRO A 294 23.59 12.34 7.29
CA PRO A 294 23.98 13.07 8.48
C PRO A 294 24.26 14.54 8.16
N LEU A 295 23.80 15.42 9.04
CA LEU A 295 24.01 16.89 8.99
C LEU A 295 25.10 17.35 9.96
N THR A 296 25.56 16.45 10.83
CA THR A 296 26.63 16.66 11.80
C THR A 296 27.68 15.55 11.68
N ASP A 297 28.91 15.84 12.02
CA ASP A 297 30.01 14.84 12.00
C ASP A 297 29.77 13.65 12.95
N SER A 298 29.02 13.88 14.02
CA SER A 298 28.63 12.85 14.99
C SER A 298 27.48 11.95 14.52
N GLY A 299 26.79 12.34 13.43
CA GLY A 299 25.63 11.62 12.92
C GLY A 299 24.34 11.73 13.78
N ASN A 300 24.39 12.48 14.89
CA ASN A 300 23.24 12.62 15.80
C ASN A 300 22.13 13.51 15.24
N VAL A 301 22.38 14.25 14.15
CA VAL A 301 21.38 15.00 13.39
C VAL A 301 21.42 14.50 11.96
N ARG A 302 20.32 13.97 11.48
CA ARG A 302 20.17 13.42 10.13
C ARG A 302 18.97 14.09 9.45
N GLY A 303 19.08 14.31 8.16
CA GLY A 303 18.00 14.93 7.38
C GLY A 303 17.79 14.24 6.04
N ARG A 304 16.60 14.43 5.48
CA ARG A 304 16.26 14.03 4.11
C ARG A 304 15.36 15.05 3.45
N ALA A 305 15.58 15.30 2.17
CA ALA A 305 14.73 16.13 1.33
C ALA A 305 14.39 15.39 0.04
N VAL A 306 13.11 15.43 -0.36
CA VAL A 306 12.64 14.88 -1.64
C VAL A 306 11.86 15.96 -2.37
N ALA A 307 12.15 16.14 -3.67
CA ALA A 307 11.41 17.02 -4.55
C ALA A 307 11.02 16.27 -5.82
N VAL A 308 9.75 16.39 -6.23
CA VAL A 308 9.22 15.74 -7.43
C VAL A 308 8.43 16.74 -8.26
N GLN A 309 8.61 16.65 -9.56
CA GLN A 309 7.77 17.31 -10.55
C GLN A 309 7.35 16.27 -11.60
N ARG A 310 6.05 16.16 -11.85
CA ARG A 310 5.48 15.33 -12.91
C ARG A 310 4.57 16.20 -13.78
N ASP A 311 4.69 16.03 -15.09
CA ASP A 311 3.80 16.60 -16.10
C ASP A 311 3.31 15.43 -16.95
N LYS A 312 2.03 15.12 -16.86
CA LYS A 312 1.44 13.94 -17.49
C LYS A 312 0.20 14.33 -18.28
N HIS A 313 0.25 14.10 -19.58
CA HIS A 313 -0.96 13.98 -20.37
C HIS A 313 -1.56 12.58 -20.24
N SER A 314 -2.74 12.37 -20.77
CA SER A 314 -3.48 11.11 -20.64
C SER A 314 -3.79 10.53 -22.03
N PHE A 315 -4.20 9.26 -22.03
CA PHE A 315 -4.87 8.66 -23.20
C PHE A 315 -6.25 9.28 -23.46
N MET A 316 -6.83 9.94 -22.45
CA MET A 316 -8.09 10.66 -22.57
C MET A 316 -7.85 12.00 -23.27
N ASP A 317 -8.73 12.31 -24.20
CA ASP A 317 -8.69 13.55 -24.97
C ASP A 317 -8.69 14.75 -24.02
N HIS A 318 -7.80 15.72 -24.25
CA HIS A 318 -7.63 16.99 -23.53
C HIS A 318 -7.48 16.92 -21.99
N TYR A 319 -7.16 15.75 -21.42
CA TYR A 319 -6.84 15.64 -20.00
C TYR A 319 -5.34 15.67 -19.74
N GLU A 320 -4.91 16.57 -18.88
CA GLU A 320 -3.53 16.68 -18.39
C GLU A 320 -3.51 16.90 -16.87
N ARG A 321 -2.40 16.52 -16.22
CA ARG A 321 -2.19 16.77 -14.78
C ARG A 321 -0.74 17.07 -14.48
N LYS A 322 -0.52 18.14 -13.69
CA LYS A 322 0.77 18.49 -13.09
C LYS A 322 0.75 18.11 -11.62
N THR A 323 1.83 17.47 -11.18
CA THR A 323 1.99 17.09 -9.78
C THR A 323 3.33 17.62 -9.28
N SER A 324 3.29 18.33 -8.14
CA SER A 324 4.47 18.83 -7.43
C SER A 324 4.48 18.25 -6.03
N VAL A 325 5.62 17.69 -5.59
CA VAL A 325 5.80 17.14 -4.25
C VAL A 325 7.09 17.63 -3.64
N TYR A 326 7.00 18.09 -2.40
CA TYR A 326 8.16 18.49 -1.59
C TYR A 326 8.05 17.84 -0.22
N TYR A 327 9.10 17.25 0.25
CA TYR A 327 9.17 16.57 1.54
C TYR A 327 10.49 16.90 2.23
N GLY A 328 10.43 17.15 3.52
CA GLY A 328 11.59 17.31 4.38
C GLY A 328 11.38 16.61 5.71
N ILE A 329 12.41 15.92 6.19
CA ILE A 329 12.42 15.25 7.49
C ILE A 329 13.77 15.46 8.16
N LEU A 330 13.74 15.66 9.47
CA LEU A 330 14.89 15.78 10.34
C LEU A 330 14.74 14.81 11.50
N GLU A 331 15.79 14.06 11.80
CA GLU A 331 15.92 13.23 12.99
C GLU A 331 17.08 13.75 13.85
N VAL A 332 16.83 13.89 15.15
CA VAL A 332 17.79 14.38 16.14
C VAL A 332 17.82 13.39 17.28
N ASP A 333 18.97 12.73 17.50
CA ASP A 333 19.24 11.99 18.72
C ASP A 333 19.54 13.02 19.82
N LEU A 334 18.56 13.28 20.70
CA LEU A 334 18.71 14.20 21.82
C LEU A 334 19.67 13.64 22.88
N ASP A 335 19.64 12.34 23.03
CA ASP A 335 20.56 11.48 23.77
C ASP A 335 20.54 10.06 23.11
N PRO A 336 21.36 9.09 23.56
CA PRO A 336 21.40 7.74 22.96
C PRO A 336 20.06 7.00 22.94
N ASP A 337 19.14 7.36 23.82
CA ASP A 337 17.86 6.67 24.03
C ASP A 337 16.65 7.50 23.58
N THR A 338 16.87 8.76 23.18
CA THR A 338 15.78 9.71 22.83
C THR A 338 15.92 10.26 21.42
N LEU A 339 14.96 9.93 20.56
CA LEU A 339 14.89 10.39 19.17
C LEU A 339 13.74 11.38 18.98
N LEU A 340 14.08 12.56 18.47
CA LEU A 340 13.11 13.55 17.97
C LEU A 340 13.09 13.51 16.45
N THR A 341 11.89 13.31 15.87
CA THR A 341 11.66 13.42 14.42
C THR A 341 10.75 14.60 14.13
N LEU A 342 11.13 15.45 13.18
CA LEU A 342 10.32 16.55 12.67
C LEU A 342 10.24 16.45 11.16
N GLY A 343 9.08 16.72 10.57
CA GLY A 343 8.97 16.69 9.12
C GLY A 343 7.78 17.46 8.60
N ALA A 344 7.84 17.73 7.30
CA ALA A 344 6.75 18.38 6.58
C ALA A 344 6.71 17.87 5.13
N ASP A 345 5.51 17.85 4.54
CA ASP A 345 5.31 17.61 3.12
C ASP A 345 4.28 18.57 2.51
N TYR A 346 4.46 18.80 1.21
CA TYR A 346 3.52 19.50 0.37
C TYR A 346 3.33 18.68 -0.92
N GLN A 347 2.09 18.39 -1.26
CA GLN A 347 1.71 17.75 -2.52
C GLN A 347 0.62 18.58 -3.18
N ASP A 348 0.76 18.81 -4.47
CA ASP A 348 -0.17 19.56 -5.30
C ASP A 348 -0.44 18.81 -6.59
N ASN A 349 -1.71 18.63 -6.92
CA ASN A 349 -2.19 18.04 -8.16
C ASN A 349 -3.08 19.06 -8.87
N ASP A 350 -2.65 19.53 -10.03
CA ASP A 350 -3.35 20.52 -10.86
C ASP A 350 -3.75 19.90 -12.21
N PRO A 351 -4.93 19.24 -12.30
CA PRO A 351 -5.46 18.69 -13.51
C PRO A 351 -6.21 19.73 -14.34
N LYS A 352 -6.26 19.50 -15.66
CA LYS A 352 -7.13 20.20 -16.61
C LYS A 352 -7.84 19.20 -17.51
N GLY A 353 -9.01 19.59 -18.02
CA GLY A 353 -9.84 18.69 -18.80
C GLY A 353 -10.40 17.53 -17.98
N SER A 354 -10.55 17.68 -16.66
CA SER A 354 -11.07 16.65 -15.78
C SER A 354 -12.45 16.19 -16.20
N SER A 355 -12.65 14.88 -16.27
CA SER A 355 -13.98 14.30 -16.41
C SER A 355 -14.72 14.39 -15.06
N TRP A 356 -16.04 14.35 -15.12
CA TRP A 356 -16.87 14.37 -13.91
C TRP A 356 -17.97 13.32 -14.01
N SER A 357 -17.99 12.38 -13.07
CA SER A 357 -18.94 11.26 -13.07
C SER A 357 -18.76 10.29 -14.26
N GLY A 358 -17.50 9.88 -14.52
CA GLY A 358 -17.11 9.06 -15.66
C GLY A 358 -16.57 9.88 -16.82
N SER A 359 -16.09 9.23 -17.89
CA SER A 359 -15.59 9.90 -19.09
C SER A 359 -16.59 9.93 -20.24
N ALA A 360 -17.62 9.06 -20.21
CA ALA A 360 -18.65 8.96 -21.24
C ALA A 360 -19.98 8.48 -20.64
N SER A 361 -21.10 9.04 -21.13
CA SER A 361 -22.44 8.54 -20.81
C SER A 361 -22.67 7.16 -21.43
N LEU A 362 -23.41 6.29 -20.75
CA LEU A 362 -23.78 4.96 -21.26
C LEU A 362 -24.97 4.99 -22.20
N TYR A 363 -25.85 5.97 -22.05
CA TYR A 363 -27.12 6.08 -22.77
C TYR A 363 -27.31 7.47 -23.36
N ASP A 364 -28.02 7.54 -24.48
CA ASP A 364 -28.55 8.78 -25.04
C ASP A 364 -29.85 9.24 -24.35
N SER A 365 -30.47 10.32 -24.81
CA SER A 365 -31.70 10.89 -24.25
C SER A 365 -32.94 9.98 -24.37
N LYS A 366 -32.90 8.94 -25.22
CA LYS A 366 -33.96 7.91 -25.34
C LYS A 366 -33.62 6.63 -24.56
N GLY A 367 -32.44 6.61 -23.90
CA GLY A 367 -31.99 5.44 -23.15
C GLY A 367 -31.37 4.35 -24.01
N GLU A 368 -31.04 4.64 -25.28
CA GLU A 368 -30.31 3.69 -26.10
C GLU A 368 -28.81 3.74 -25.77
N PRO A 369 -28.13 2.56 -25.76
CA PRO A 369 -26.71 2.50 -25.48
C PRO A 369 -25.90 3.29 -26.52
N ILE A 370 -24.93 4.08 -26.03
CA ILE A 370 -23.97 4.78 -26.91
C ILE A 370 -22.57 4.17 -26.77
N SER A 371 -21.80 4.27 -27.84
CA SER A 371 -20.41 3.81 -27.87
C SER A 371 -19.49 4.97 -28.22
N THR A 372 -18.46 5.14 -27.41
CA THR A 372 -17.40 6.15 -27.64
C THR A 372 -16.04 5.47 -27.71
N PRO A 373 -15.05 6.12 -28.36
CA PRO A 373 -13.66 5.70 -28.24
C PRO A 373 -13.23 5.65 -26.75
N ARG A 374 -12.25 4.83 -26.40
CA ARG A 374 -11.75 4.81 -25.00
C ARG A 374 -11.03 6.11 -24.60
N SER A 375 -10.58 6.91 -25.58
CA SER A 375 -9.99 8.23 -25.34
C SER A 375 -11.03 9.31 -25.07
N TYR A 376 -12.31 9.04 -25.33
CA TYR A 376 -13.35 10.04 -25.18
C TYR A 376 -13.42 10.59 -23.76
N ASN A 377 -13.49 11.91 -23.66
CA ASN A 377 -13.59 12.64 -22.41
C ASN A 377 -14.72 13.68 -22.51
N ASN A 378 -15.75 13.55 -21.68
CA ASN A 378 -16.87 14.49 -21.63
C ASN A 378 -16.55 15.79 -20.87
N GLY A 379 -15.37 15.89 -20.22
CA GLY A 379 -14.94 17.06 -19.47
C GLY A 379 -14.66 18.26 -20.38
N ALA A 380 -14.85 19.46 -19.86
CA ALA A 380 -14.47 20.69 -20.55
C ALA A 380 -12.98 21.03 -20.27
N ASN A 381 -12.30 21.74 -21.17
CA ASN A 381 -10.89 22.14 -20.99
C ASN A 381 -10.64 22.98 -19.73
N PHE A 382 -11.65 23.73 -19.25
CA PHE A 382 -11.59 24.47 -18.00
C PHE A 382 -11.85 23.60 -16.77
N SER A 383 -12.30 22.36 -16.95
CA SER A 383 -12.63 21.44 -15.87
C SER A 383 -11.36 21.00 -15.17
N GLY A 384 -11.32 21.10 -13.85
CA GLY A 384 -10.16 20.67 -13.06
C GLY A 384 -10.57 20.38 -11.63
N TRP A 385 -10.19 19.22 -11.09
CA TRP A 385 -10.32 18.91 -9.68
C TRP A 385 -8.96 19.06 -9.00
N ALA A 386 -8.45 20.30 -8.95
CA ALA A 386 -7.17 20.59 -8.32
C ALA A 386 -7.20 20.26 -6.83
N GLN A 387 -6.14 19.61 -6.34
CA GLN A 387 -6.06 19.09 -4.99
C GLN A 387 -4.68 19.36 -4.39
N TYR A 388 -4.64 19.75 -3.12
CA TYR A 388 -3.37 19.90 -2.41
C TYR A 388 -3.43 19.29 -1.00
N THR A 389 -2.27 18.83 -0.55
CA THR A 389 -2.05 18.36 0.82
C THR A 389 -0.83 19.07 1.38
N ARG A 390 -0.94 19.59 2.61
CA ARG A 390 0.17 20.15 3.40
C ARG A 390 0.19 19.43 4.72
N THR A 391 1.33 18.89 5.08
CA THR A 391 1.49 18.16 6.33
C THR A 391 2.68 18.70 7.11
N ALA A 392 2.53 18.80 8.43
CA ALA A 392 3.63 18.94 9.37
C ALA A 392 3.46 17.91 10.48
N PHE A 393 4.54 17.24 10.85
CA PHE A 393 4.48 16.18 11.85
C PHE A 393 5.69 16.22 12.78
N ALA A 394 5.50 15.72 14.00
CA ALA A 394 6.53 15.55 15.01
C ALA A 394 6.35 14.22 15.72
N THR A 395 7.47 13.58 16.06
CA THR A 395 7.50 12.34 16.86
C THR A 395 8.63 12.46 17.89
N LEU A 396 8.32 12.12 19.13
CA LEU A 396 9.32 11.94 20.19
C LEU A 396 9.25 10.49 20.67
N GLU A 397 10.39 9.82 20.65
CA GLU A 397 10.52 8.42 21.05
C GLU A 397 11.64 8.29 22.10
N HIS A 398 11.35 7.61 23.19
CA HIS A 398 12.33 7.33 24.24
C HIS A 398 12.33 5.84 24.57
N SER A 399 13.51 5.23 24.53
CA SER A 399 13.75 3.83 24.89
C SER A 399 14.31 3.74 26.32
N PHE A 400 13.65 2.97 27.18
CA PHE A 400 14.09 2.76 28.55
C PHE A 400 15.00 1.51 28.64
N GLU A 401 15.94 1.49 29.59
CA GLU A 401 16.86 0.37 29.81
C GLU A 401 16.16 -1.00 30.05
N ASN A 402 14.92 -0.98 30.52
CA ASN A 402 14.11 -2.18 30.77
C ASN A 402 13.35 -2.70 29.51
N GLY A 403 13.68 -2.19 28.33
CA GLY A 403 13.06 -2.59 27.04
C GLY A 403 11.69 -1.93 26.76
N TRP A 404 11.23 -1.02 27.63
CA TRP A 404 10.04 -0.20 27.34
C TRP A 404 10.38 0.94 26.39
N VAL A 405 9.40 1.33 25.59
CA VAL A 405 9.48 2.51 24.72
C VAL A 405 8.27 3.40 24.96
N ALA A 406 8.51 4.69 25.14
CA ALA A 406 7.46 5.71 25.14
C ALA A 406 7.51 6.47 23.82
N LYS A 407 6.35 6.67 23.17
CA LYS A 407 6.26 7.38 21.89
C LYS A 407 5.09 8.35 21.88
N GLY A 408 5.39 9.60 21.57
CA GLY A 408 4.41 10.65 21.30
C GLY A 408 4.50 11.09 19.83
N GLN A 409 3.35 11.21 19.16
CA GLN A 409 3.26 11.62 17.77
C GLN A 409 2.19 12.70 17.60
N TYR A 410 2.48 13.66 16.72
CA TYR A 410 1.54 14.70 16.31
C TYR A 410 1.60 14.88 14.79
N ASN A 411 0.45 15.05 14.16
CA ASN A 411 0.32 15.31 12.74
C ASN A 411 -0.72 16.40 12.52
N HIS A 412 -0.31 17.49 11.85
CA HIS A 412 -1.17 18.54 11.34
C HIS A 412 -1.24 18.41 9.81
N GLN A 413 -2.45 18.29 9.25
CA GLN A 413 -2.64 18.10 7.82
C GLN A 413 -3.76 18.99 7.29
N ILE A 414 -3.50 19.65 6.18
CA ILE A 414 -4.47 20.45 5.44
C ILE A 414 -4.64 19.79 4.09
N ASN A 415 -5.88 19.37 3.77
CA ASN A 415 -6.28 18.89 2.46
C ASN A 415 -7.26 19.87 1.85
N GLY A 416 -7.00 20.36 0.64
CA GLY A 416 -7.89 21.29 -0.02
C GLY A 416 -8.14 20.92 -1.47
N TYR A 417 -9.22 21.49 -2.02
CA TYR A 417 -9.58 21.33 -3.42
C TYR A 417 -10.20 22.58 -4.00
N HIS A 418 -9.98 22.76 -5.30
CA HIS A 418 -10.62 23.74 -6.13
C HIS A 418 -11.08 23.07 -7.42
N ALA A 419 -12.39 22.94 -7.60
CA ALA A 419 -12.98 22.12 -8.65
C ALA A 419 -14.03 22.90 -9.48
N PRO A 420 -13.59 23.74 -10.44
CA PRO A 420 -14.45 24.21 -11.50
C PRO A 420 -14.69 23.05 -12.48
N MET A 421 -15.89 22.49 -12.50
CA MET A 421 -16.24 21.31 -13.28
C MET A 421 -17.20 21.65 -14.39
N GLY A 422 -16.98 21.04 -15.56
CA GLY A 422 -17.89 21.07 -16.69
C GLY A 422 -17.84 19.73 -17.41
N ASN A 423 -19.00 19.12 -17.68
CA ASN A 423 -19.07 17.90 -18.45
C ASN A 423 -20.31 17.87 -19.35
N LEU A 424 -20.17 17.26 -20.52
CA LEU A 424 -21.31 17.00 -21.38
C LEU A 424 -22.23 15.94 -20.76
N MET A 425 -23.51 16.26 -20.77
CA MET A 425 -24.58 15.33 -20.41
C MET A 425 -24.81 14.32 -21.54
N SER A 426 -25.72 13.37 -21.33
CA SER A 426 -26.14 12.41 -22.35
C SER A 426 -26.59 13.12 -23.64
N PRO A 427 -26.19 12.67 -24.84
CA PRO A 427 -26.55 13.29 -26.09
C PRO A 427 -28.03 13.10 -26.42
N ASN A 428 -28.60 14.05 -27.10
CA ASN A 428 -29.91 13.94 -27.72
C ASN A 428 -29.87 12.90 -28.87
N ALA A 429 -30.69 11.87 -28.76
CA ALA A 429 -30.72 10.74 -29.69
C ALA A 429 -30.99 11.13 -31.15
N SER A 430 -31.63 12.28 -31.40
CA SER A 430 -32.00 12.74 -32.77
C SER A 430 -30.98 13.68 -33.39
N THR A 431 -30.28 14.48 -32.57
CA THR A 431 -29.38 15.54 -33.04
C THR A 431 -27.92 15.29 -32.74
N GLY A 432 -27.60 14.40 -31.81
CA GLY A 432 -26.23 14.20 -31.29
C GLY A 432 -25.73 15.35 -30.40
N GLN A 433 -26.57 16.36 -30.17
CA GLN A 433 -26.19 17.53 -29.37
C GLN A 433 -26.34 17.21 -27.88
N ALA A 434 -25.46 17.76 -27.06
CA ALA A 434 -25.48 17.62 -25.61
C ALA A 434 -25.38 18.98 -24.92
N SER A 435 -25.88 19.00 -23.67
CA SER A 435 -25.78 20.16 -22.80
C SER A 435 -24.50 20.06 -21.97
N LEU A 436 -23.84 21.19 -21.74
CA LEU A 436 -22.72 21.30 -20.80
C LEU A 436 -23.27 21.63 -19.42
N LEU A 437 -23.15 20.67 -18.49
CA LEU A 437 -23.41 20.88 -17.06
C LEU A 437 -22.15 21.44 -16.40
N SER A 438 -22.24 22.58 -15.76
CA SER A 438 -21.12 23.21 -15.08
C SER A 438 -21.44 23.44 -13.61
N ARG A 439 -20.47 23.17 -12.73
CA ARG A 439 -20.55 23.46 -11.29
C ARG A 439 -19.16 23.78 -10.75
N LYS A 440 -19.12 24.54 -9.65
CA LYS A 440 -17.87 24.84 -8.96
C LYS A 440 -17.97 24.42 -7.49
N PHE A 441 -16.93 23.76 -7.04
CA PHE A 441 -16.74 23.34 -5.64
C PHE A 441 -15.40 23.84 -5.16
N THR A 442 -15.34 24.27 -3.91
CA THR A 442 -14.08 24.50 -3.20
C THR A 442 -14.22 23.99 -1.78
N GLY A 443 -13.15 23.53 -1.19
CA GLY A 443 -13.18 23.06 0.20
C GLY A 443 -11.80 22.81 0.75
N GLU A 444 -11.75 22.77 2.07
CA GLU A 444 -10.54 22.49 2.82
C GLU A 444 -10.90 21.71 4.09
N THR A 445 -10.07 20.73 4.43
CA THR A 445 -10.11 20.02 5.70
C THR A 445 -8.82 20.25 6.45
N VAL A 446 -8.89 20.82 7.63
CA VAL A 446 -7.77 20.98 8.55
C VAL A 446 -7.87 19.90 9.62
N SER A 447 -6.88 19.02 9.69
CA SER A 447 -6.87 17.88 10.61
C SER A 447 -5.67 17.94 11.55
N ASP A 448 -5.95 17.83 12.85
CA ASP A 448 -4.97 17.67 13.91
C ASP A 448 -5.13 16.30 14.54
N SER A 449 -4.06 15.50 14.61
CA SER A 449 -4.08 14.15 15.18
C SER A 449 -2.87 13.93 16.08
N GLY A 450 -3.11 13.36 17.25
CA GLY A 450 -2.09 13.00 18.21
C GLY A 450 -2.27 11.58 18.73
N ASP A 451 -1.16 10.92 19.01
CA ASP A 451 -1.12 9.57 19.58
C ASP A 451 0.03 9.50 20.59
N LEU A 452 -0.26 8.99 21.79
CA LEU A 452 0.72 8.78 22.86
C LEU A 452 0.58 7.36 23.37
N TYR A 453 1.67 6.61 23.39
CA TYR A 453 1.67 5.25 23.94
C TYR A 453 3.00 4.89 24.59
N VAL A 454 2.91 3.86 25.42
CA VAL A 454 4.06 3.12 25.94
C VAL A 454 3.92 1.65 25.54
N SER A 455 5.02 1.01 25.17
CA SER A 455 5.07 -0.42 24.82
C SER A 455 6.32 -1.07 25.41
N GLY A 456 6.21 -2.31 25.83
CA GLY A 456 7.37 -3.02 26.35
C GLY A 456 7.06 -4.39 26.90
N PRO A 457 8.11 -5.13 27.31
CA PRO A 457 7.98 -6.44 27.90
C PRO A 457 7.50 -6.38 29.35
N PHE A 458 6.80 -7.42 29.78
CA PHE A 458 6.48 -7.67 31.20
C PHE A 458 6.49 -9.16 31.52
N SER A 459 6.85 -9.50 32.73
CA SER A 459 6.91 -10.92 33.18
C SER A 459 5.63 -11.31 33.92
N LEU A 460 5.02 -12.43 33.53
CA LEU A 460 3.87 -13.01 34.19
C LEU A 460 3.96 -14.54 34.12
N LEU A 461 3.74 -15.22 35.24
CA LEU A 461 3.78 -16.69 35.36
C LEU A 461 5.07 -17.32 34.80
N GLY A 462 6.21 -16.63 34.97
CA GLY A 462 7.52 -17.11 34.55
C GLY A 462 7.80 -16.99 33.04
N ARG A 463 6.96 -16.28 32.30
CA ARG A 463 7.12 -15.99 30.87
C ARG A 463 7.15 -14.49 30.62
N GLU A 464 7.83 -14.10 29.55
CA GLU A 464 7.83 -12.73 29.05
C GLU A 464 6.67 -12.53 28.08
N HIS A 465 6.00 -11.40 28.23
CA HIS A 465 4.86 -10.94 27.47
C HIS A 465 5.12 -9.53 26.97
N GLN A 466 4.30 -9.02 26.06
CA GLN A 466 4.39 -7.68 25.54
C GLN A 466 3.09 -6.90 25.80
N LEU A 467 3.18 -5.63 26.14
CA LEU A 467 2.06 -4.74 26.44
C LEU A 467 2.21 -3.43 25.69
N VAL A 468 1.11 -2.93 25.19
CA VAL A 468 0.95 -1.57 24.67
C VAL A 468 -0.22 -0.91 25.38
N VAL A 469 -0.02 0.28 25.88
CA VAL A 469 -1.08 1.14 26.43
C VAL A 469 -0.96 2.53 25.83
N GLY A 470 -2.05 3.08 25.31
CA GLY A 470 -1.99 4.38 24.66
C GLY A 470 -3.31 5.09 24.58
N SER A 471 -3.23 6.32 24.08
CA SER A 471 -4.37 7.19 23.80
C SER A 471 -4.18 7.93 22.50
N SER A 472 -5.29 8.20 21.80
CA SER A 472 -5.28 8.99 20.56
C SER A 472 -6.38 10.05 20.60
N VAL A 473 -6.09 11.19 19.97
CA VAL A 473 -7.03 12.28 19.76
C VAL A 473 -6.92 12.77 18.33
N SER A 474 -8.05 13.13 17.71
CA SER A 474 -8.05 13.80 16.42
C SER A 474 -9.21 14.78 16.32
N LYS A 475 -8.97 15.86 15.55
CA LYS A 475 -9.95 16.84 15.16
C LYS A 475 -9.77 17.12 13.67
N ALA A 476 -10.87 17.16 12.93
CA ALA A 476 -10.89 17.54 11.52
C ALA A 476 -11.99 18.59 11.33
N ASP A 477 -11.61 19.77 10.87
CA ASP A 477 -12.52 20.86 10.53
C ASP A 477 -12.63 20.91 9.00
N TRP A 478 -13.80 20.56 8.45
CA TRP A 478 -14.08 20.60 7.02
C TRP A 478 -14.98 21.78 6.69
N THR A 479 -14.53 22.61 5.73
CA THR A 479 -15.34 23.66 5.13
C THR A 479 -15.45 23.43 3.62
N GLY A 480 -16.67 23.44 3.09
CA GLY A 480 -16.94 23.26 1.67
C GLY A 480 -17.89 24.31 1.15
N LYS A 481 -17.67 24.80 -0.09
CA LYS A 481 -18.51 25.80 -0.73
C LYS A 481 -18.96 25.29 -2.11
N ASN A 482 -20.27 25.36 -2.34
CA ASN A 482 -20.88 25.14 -3.64
C ASN A 482 -21.33 26.50 -4.19
N TYR A 483 -21.33 26.67 -5.51
CA TYR A 483 -21.71 27.90 -6.19
C TYR A 483 -22.96 27.63 -7.04
N THR A 484 -24.07 28.40 -6.83
CA THR A 484 -25.40 28.09 -7.39
C THR A 484 -25.61 28.53 -8.82
N ASP A 485 -25.13 29.70 -9.15
CA ASP A 485 -25.38 30.26 -10.49
C ASP A 485 -24.52 29.56 -11.54
N ALA A 486 -23.79 28.56 -11.11
CA ALA A 486 -22.92 27.72 -11.92
C ALA A 486 -23.69 26.63 -12.70
N ILE A 487 -25.00 26.48 -12.57
CA ILE A 487 -25.78 25.57 -13.40
C ILE A 487 -26.15 26.33 -14.70
N GLN A 488 -25.17 26.54 -15.58
CA GLN A 488 -25.46 26.99 -16.94
C GLN A 488 -25.57 25.73 -17.81
N VAL A 489 -26.76 25.51 -18.33
CA VAL A 489 -27.02 24.48 -19.33
C VAL A 489 -26.94 25.16 -20.70
N ASP A 490 -25.79 24.99 -21.35
CA ASP A 490 -25.67 25.35 -22.77
C ASP A 490 -25.94 24.08 -23.60
N ASN A 491 -26.89 24.13 -24.54
CA ASN A 491 -27.46 22.96 -25.22
C ASN A 491 -26.90 22.75 -26.64
N SER A 492 -25.74 23.27 -26.98
CA SER A 492 -25.32 23.39 -28.38
C SER A 492 -24.02 22.68 -28.75
N TYR A 493 -23.58 21.70 -27.99
CA TYR A 493 -22.31 21.01 -28.26
C TYR A 493 -22.52 19.66 -28.93
N ASP A 494 -21.72 19.36 -29.98
CA ASP A 494 -21.67 18.04 -30.59
C ASP A 494 -21.01 17.05 -29.64
N TYR A 495 -21.79 16.07 -29.14
CA TYR A 495 -21.28 15.09 -28.17
C TYR A 495 -20.16 14.23 -28.74
N TYR A 496 -20.31 13.79 -30.02
CA TYR A 496 -19.39 12.80 -30.60
C TYR A 496 -18.12 13.44 -31.16
N ASN A 497 -18.10 14.74 -31.39
CA ASN A 497 -16.94 15.51 -31.84
C ASN A 497 -16.53 16.57 -30.79
N TRP A 498 -16.71 16.24 -29.51
CA TRP A 498 -16.38 17.15 -28.42
C TRP A 498 -14.85 17.33 -28.28
N ASP A 499 -14.39 18.57 -28.31
CA ASP A 499 -12.99 18.98 -28.22
C ASP A 499 -12.61 19.65 -26.87
N GLY A 500 -13.54 19.64 -25.92
CA GLY A 500 -13.35 20.27 -24.61
C GLY A 500 -13.64 21.78 -24.59
N ASN A 501 -13.87 22.44 -25.74
CA ASN A 501 -14.04 23.88 -25.82
C ASN A 501 -15.43 24.34 -25.37
N GLY A 502 -15.74 24.14 -24.08
CA GLY A 502 -16.95 24.63 -23.45
C GLY A 502 -16.81 26.08 -22.96
N ARG A 503 -17.93 26.81 -22.94
CA ARG A 503 -17.96 28.13 -22.34
C ARG A 503 -17.69 28.06 -20.85
N VAL A 504 -16.71 28.82 -20.34
CA VAL A 504 -16.46 28.99 -18.92
C VAL A 504 -17.62 29.80 -18.32
N PRO A 505 -18.32 29.23 -17.29
CA PRO A 505 -19.44 29.93 -16.66
C PRO A 505 -18.99 31.14 -15.84
N ASP A 506 -19.89 32.09 -15.62
CA ASP A 506 -19.79 33.00 -14.48
C ASP A 506 -20.22 32.24 -13.22
N TRP A 507 -19.27 31.97 -12.37
CA TRP A 507 -19.48 31.08 -11.21
C TRP A 507 -20.40 31.64 -10.11
N GLY A 508 -20.89 32.87 -10.27
CA GLY A 508 -21.86 33.48 -9.37
C GLY A 508 -21.48 33.49 -7.88
N LYS A 509 -22.49 33.38 -7.02
CA LYS A 509 -22.32 33.48 -5.57
C LYS A 509 -22.25 32.09 -4.92
N VAL A 510 -21.65 32.05 -3.74
CA VAL A 510 -21.70 30.84 -2.88
C VAL A 510 -23.16 30.57 -2.51
N SER A 511 -23.63 29.36 -2.79
CA SER A 511 -25.01 28.94 -2.55
C SER A 511 -25.17 28.11 -1.28
N GLN A 512 -24.13 27.32 -0.98
CA GLN A 512 -24.11 26.44 0.16
C GLN A 512 -22.73 26.48 0.78
N VAL A 513 -22.67 26.56 2.08
CA VAL A 513 -21.47 26.39 2.88
C VAL A 513 -21.69 25.15 3.74
N ASN A 514 -20.78 24.17 3.62
CA ASN A 514 -20.68 23.08 4.56
C ASN A 514 -19.60 23.46 5.57
N ASP A 515 -19.91 23.22 6.84
CA ASP A 515 -19.01 23.49 7.97
C ASP A 515 -19.22 22.38 8.99
N GLU A 516 -18.28 21.46 9.08
CA GLU A 516 -18.36 20.31 9.97
C GLU A 516 -17.03 20.12 10.72
N THR A 517 -17.15 19.92 12.02
CA THR A 517 -16.02 19.49 12.86
C THR A 517 -16.24 18.07 13.33
N THR A 518 -15.33 17.17 12.94
CA THR A 518 -15.26 15.78 13.45
C THR A 518 -14.20 15.69 14.53
N ARG A 519 -14.55 15.15 15.70
CA ARG A 519 -13.64 14.88 16.81
C ARG A 519 -13.67 13.42 17.20
N GLN A 520 -12.50 12.85 17.42
CA GLN A 520 -12.35 11.51 17.96
C GLN A 520 -11.37 11.54 19.12
N SER A 521 -11.65 10.74 20.16
CA SER A 521 -10.72 10.47 21.26
C SER A 521 -10.86 9.03 21.70
N ALA A 522 -9.77 8.39 22.10
CA ALA A 522 -9.81 7.02 22.57
C ALA A 522 -8.63 6.69 23.46
N GLY A 523 -8.87 5.74 24.39
CA GLY A 523 -7.83 4.96 25.05
C GLY A 523 -7.81 3.55 24.50
N TYR A 524 -6.65 2.95 24.41
CA TYR A 524 -6.48 1.58 23.94
C TYR A 524 -5.42 0.83 24.72
N VAL A 525 -5.60 -0.49 24.78
CA VAL A 525 -4.63 -1.43 25.32
C VAL A 525 -4.56 -2.66 24.43
N ALA A 526 -3.36 -3.18 24.23
CA ALA A 526 -3.13 -4.46 23.57
C ALA A 526 -1.99 -5.21 24.27
N ALA A 527 -2.15 -6.52 24.44
CA ALA A 527 -1.13 -7.38 25.03
C ALA A 527 -0.95 -8.64 24.19
N ARG A 528 0.30 -9.09 24.06
CA ARG A 528 0.67 -10.41 23.54
C ARG A 528 1.15 -11.26 24.69
N PHE A 529 0.40 -12.32 24.97
CA PHE A 529 0.73 -13.30 26.00
C PHE A 529 1.39 -14.52 25.35
N SER A 530 2.62 -14.81 25.71
CA SER A 530 3.31 -16.07 25.37
C SER A 530 2.83 -17.17 26.30
N LEU A 531 1.76 -17.91 25.90
CA LEU A 531 1.13 -18.94 26.73
C LEU A 531 1.96 -20.21 26.77
N ALA A 532 2.65 -20.53 25.67
CA ALA A 532 3.64 -21.58 25.51
C ALA A 532 4.73 -21.07 24.56
N ASP A 533 5.77 -21.87 24.32
CA ASP A 533 6.85 -21.48 23.40
C ASP A 533 6.34 -21.34 21.95
N ASP A 534 5.32 -22.12 21.61
CA ASP A 534 4.66 -22.20 20.32
C ASP A 534 3.26 -21.56 20.29
N LEU A 535 2.78 -20.96 21.42
CA LEU A 535 1.40 -20.44 21.51
C LEU A 535 1.37 -19.02 22.05
N SER A 536 0.90 -18.10 21.25
CA SER A 536 0.72 -16.69 21.58
C SER A 536 -0.75 -16.27 21.50
N LEU A 537 -1.25 -15.57 22.53
CA LEU A 537 -2.58 -14.96 22.58
C LEU A 537 -2.44 -13.45 22.56
N LEU A 538 -3.05 -12.80 21.58
CA LEU A 538 -3.14 -11.34 21.47
C LEU A 538 -4.54 -10.91 21.92
N LEU A 539 -4.62 -10.02 22.88
CA LEU A 539 -5.86 -9.40 23.33
C LEU A 539 -5.73 -7.87 23.29
N GLY A 540 -6.80 -7.21 22.90
CA GLY A 540 -6.82 -5.76 22.87
C GLY A 540 -8.22 -5.18 22.97
N THR A 541 -8.29 -3.94 23.36
CA THR A 541 -9.54 -3.17 23.35
C THR A 541 -9.25 -1.70 23.19
N ARG A 542 -10.19 -1.01 22.54
CA ARG A 542 -10.25 0.43 22.40
C ARG A 542 -11.58 0.95 22.93
N VAL A 543 -11.56 2.00 23.72
CA VAL A 543 -12.77 2.74 24.12
C VAL A 543 -12.71 4.10 23.43
N ALA A 544 -13.69 4.32 22.54
CA ALA A 544 -13.67 5.47 21.64
C ALA A 544 -14.89 6.39 21.84
N ASN A 545 -14.64 7.68 21.67
CA ASN A 545 -15.67 8.71 21.52
C ASN A 545 -15.55 9.30 20.12
N PHE A 546 -16.69 9.59 19.51
CA PHE A 546 -16.79 10.19 18.18
C PHE A 546 -17.86 11.27 18.21
N GLN A 547 -17.57 12.43 17.65
CA GLN A 547 -18.52 13.54 17.57
C GLN A 547 -18.35 14.27 16.24
N VAL A 548 -19.47 14.60 15.61
CA VAL A 548 -19.54 15.56 14.49
C VAL A 548 -20.44 16.69 14.94
N THR A 549 -20.08 17.92 14.63
CA THR A 549 -20.87 19.15 14.89
C THR A 549 -20.82 20.06 13.67
N GLY A 550 -21.84 20.89 13.49
CA GLY A 550 -21.96 21.83 12.36
C GLY A 550 -23.20 21.52 11.51
N ASN A 551 -23.04 21.25 10.23
CA ASN A 551 -24.18 20.86 9.36
C ASN A 551 -24.86 19.57 9.82
N THR A 552 -24.11 18.71 10.50
CA THR A 552 -24.59 17.45 11.08
C THR A 552 -24.20 17.42 12.57
N ASP A 553 -25.14 17.04 13.42
CA ASP A 553 -24.87 16.76 14.83
C ASP A 553 -24.98 15.25 15.07
N LEU A 554 -23.86 14.64 15.46
CA LEU A 554 -23.75 13.22 15.70
C LEU A 554 -22.80 12.97 16.87
N GLN A 555 -23.21 12.13 17.83
CA GLN A 555 -22.36 11.77 18.97
C GLN A 555 -22.47 10.28 19.30
N GLN A 556 -21.32 9.66 19.47
CA GLN A 556 -21.18 8.30 19.99
C GLN A 556 -20.10 8.29 21.06
N SER A 557 -20.44 7.91 22.28
CA SER A 557 -19.49 7.90 23.40
C SER A 557 -19.33 6.51 23.99
N GLY A 558 -18.14 6.21 24.50
CA GLY A 558 -17.84 4.97 25.21
C GLY A 558 -17.96 3.71 24.37
N LYS A 559 -17.78 3.79 23.03
CA LYS A 559 -17.84 2.61 22.17
C LYS A 559 -16.62 1.72 22.40
N VAL A 560 -16.88 0.53 22.91
CA VAL A 560 -15.86 -0.50 23.11
C VAL A 560 -15.66 -1.26 21.80
N VAL A 561 -14.40 -1.41 21.38
CA VAL A 561 -13.97 -2.12 20.17
C VAL A 561 -12.97 -3.19 20.57
N PRO A 562 -13.39 -4.46 20.69
CA PRO A 562 -12.51 -5.57 21.09
C PRO A 562 -11.65 -6.06 19.94
N TYR A 563 -10.54 -6.66 20.31
CA TYR A 563 -9.61 -7.38 19.46
C TYR A 563 -9.14 -8.66 20.16
N ALA A 564 -9.11 -9.78 19.44
CA ALA A 564 -8.53 -11.02 19.92
C ALA A 564 -7.85 -11.76 18.78
N GLY A 565 -6.70 -12.34 19.02
CA GLY A 565 -5.95 -13.17 18.07
C GLY A 565 -5.21 -14.28 18.78
N LEU A 566 -5.16 -15.45 18.20
CA LEU A 566 -4.38 -16.59 18.66
C LEU A 566 -3.45 -17.02 17.53
N VAL A 567 -2.19 -17.23 17.84
CA VAL A 567 -1.16 -17.74 16.92
C VAL A 567 -0.55 -18.99 17.53
N TYR A 568 -0.55 -20.07 16.78
CA TYR A 568 0.06 -21.35 17.16
C TYR A 568 1.12 -21.75 16.12
N ASP A 569 2.37 -21.83 16.53
CA ASP A 569 3.49 -22.24 15.70
C ASP A 569 3.45 -23.76 15.49
N LEU A 570 3.12 -24.19 14.28
CA LEU A 570 3.05 -25.60 13.88
C LEU A 570 4.45 -26.20 13.76
N ASN A 571 5.40 -25.41 13.35
CA ASN A 571 6.83 -25.69 13.23
C ASN A 571 7.60 -24.39 12.93
N ASP A 572 8.90 -24.48 12.68
CA ASP A 572 9.78 -23.31 12.43
C ASP A 572 9.34 -22.45 11.24
N ASN A 573 8.60 -23.01 10.29
CA ASN A 573 8.19 -22.31 9.08
C ASN A 573 6.71 -21.93 9.04
N PHE A 574 5.82 -22.63 9.75
CA PHE A 574 4.39 -22.42 9.64
C PHE A 574 3.73 -22.11 10.99
N SER A 575 2.80 -21.16 10.97
CA SER A 575 1.93 -20.85 12.09
C SER A 575 0.46 -20.86 11.64
N ALA A 576 -0.40 -21.46 12.47
CA ALA A 576 -1.85 -21.32 12.33
C ALA A 576 -2.33 -20.16 13.19
N TYR A 577 -3.36 -19.44 12.73
CA TYR A 577 -3.93 -18.35 13.52
C TYR A 577 -5.45 -18.28 13.41
N THR A 578 -6.06 -17.63 14.37
CA THR A 578 -7.44 -17.15 14.29
C THR A 578 -7.54 -15.77 14.91
N SER A 579 -8.45 -14.95 14.41
CA SER A 579 -8.69 -13.61 14.96
C SER A 579 -10.16 -13.18 14.91
N TYR A 580 -10.49 -12.27 15.82
CA TYR A 580 -11.72 -11.53 15.90
C TYR A 580 -11.41 -10.05 16.04
N THR A 581 -12.01 -9.23 15.17
CA THR A 581 -11.84 -7.78 15.18
C THR A 581 -13.17 -7.06 14.92
N GLU A 582 -13.34 -5.88 15.50
CA GLU A 582 -14.51 -5.02 15.27
C GLU A 582 -14.10 -3.63 14.79
N ILE A 583 -15.04 -2.94 14.14
CA ILE A 583 -14.96 -1.53 13.79
C ILE A 583 -16.35 -0.92 13.79
N PHE A 584 -16.47 0.39 13.93
CA PHE A 584 -17.73 1.10 13.82
C PHE A 584 -17.54 2.43 13.10
N LEU A 585 -18.60 2.88 12.41
CA LEU A 585 -18.65 4.19 11.78
C LEU A 585 -20.04 4.81 12.09
N PRO A 586 -20.10 5.86 12.90
CA PRO A 586 -21.31 6.68 13.04
C PRO A 586 -21.72 7.27 11.69
N GLN A 587 -23.03 7.40 11.45
CA GLN A 587 -23.59 7.88 10.18
C GLN A 587 -24.75 8.86 10.43
N ASN A 588 -24.93 9.78 9.49
CA ASN A 588 -25.97 10.80 9.51
C ASN A 588 -27.21 10.45 8.66
N SER A 589 -27.21 9.29 8.03
CA SER A 589 -28.32 8.75 7.26
C SER A 589 -29.59 8.64 8.10
N ARG A 590 -30.74 8.95 7.50
CA ARG A 590 -32.04 8.99 8.19
C ARG A 590 -33.03 8.04 7.54
N ASP A 591 -33.83 7.40 8.37
CA ASP A 591 -34.93 6.54 7.93
C ASP A 591 -36.17 7.34 7.49
N ARG A 592 -37.20 6.66 6.96
CA ARG A 592 -38.48 7.24 6.51
C ARG A 592 -39.23 8.02 7.59
N ASN A 593 -38.88 7.88 8.84
CA ASN A 593 -39.44 8.62 9.97
C ASN A 593 -38.53 9.78 10.40
N ASN A 594 -37.57 10.16 9.57
CA ASN A 594 -36.55 11.19 9.83
C ASN A 594 -35.66 10.88 11.05
N LYS A 595 -35.58 9.60 11.46
CA LYS A 595 -34.75 9.16 12.57
C LYS A 595 -33.39 8.75 12.05
N MET A 596 -32.32 9.20 12.71
CA MET A 596 -30.95 8.82 12.39
C MET A 596 -30.74 7.31 12.53
N LEU A 597 -30.08 6.70 11.54
CA LEU A 597 -29.73 5.29 11.58
C LEU A 597 -28.68 5.03 12.67
N ARG A 598 -28.66 3.81 13.20
CA ARG A 598 -27.60 3.37 14.12
C ARG A 598 -26.25 3.37 13.40
N PRO A 599 -25.12 3.48 14.12
CA PRO A 599 -23.81 3.35 13.53
C PRO A 599 -23.69 2.08 12.66
N ASN A 600 -22.96 2.21 11.54
CA ASN A 600 -22.49 1.06 10.80
C ASN A 600 -21.47 0.30 11.66
N GLU A 601 -21.65 -1.00 11.85
CA GLU A 601 -20.78 -1.86 12.64
C GLU A 601 -20.26 -3.01 11.79
N GLY A 602 -18.93 -3.19 11.79
CA GLY A 602 -18.25 -4.28 11.12
C GLY A 602 -17.60 -5.24 12.11
N LYS A 603 -17.76 -6.56 11.88
CA LYS A 603 -17.08 -7.63 12.62
C LYS A 603 -16.37 -8.53 11.62
N ASN A 604 -15.12 -8.84 11.88
CA ASN A 604 -14.33 -9.73 11.05
C ASN A 604 -13.88 -10.94 11.86
N TYR A 605 -14.11 -12.12 11.33
CA TYR A 605 -13.60 -13.40 11.81
C TYR A 605 -12.64 -13.93 10.76
N GLU A 606 -11.49 -14.37 11.19
CA GLU A 606 -10.44 -14.87 10.30
C GLU A 606 -9.76 -16.09 10.90
N VAL A 607 -9.45 -17.08 10.05
CA VAL A 607 -8.63 -18.24 10.38
C VAL A 607 -7.69 -18.50 9.22
N GLY A 608 -6.43 -18.80 9.50
CA GLY A 608 -5.47 -19.02 8.44
C GLY A 608 -4.19 -19.69 8.87
N ILE A 609 -3.32 -19.89 7.89
CA ILE A 609 -1.96 -20.39 8.03
C ILE A 609 -1.02 -19.38 7.41
N LYS A 610 0.09 -19.12 8.09
CA LYS A 610 1.17 -18.27 7.58
C LYS A 610 2.46 -19.05 7.54
N GLY A 611 3.25 -18.78 6.50
CA GLY A 611 4.55 -19.39 6.30
C GLY A 611 5.65 -18.33 6.22
N GLU A 612 6.78 -18.61 6.83
CA GLU A 612 8.01 -17.81 6.79
C GLU A 612 9.18 -18.73 6.44
N PHE A 613 9.91 -18.38 5.38
CA PHE A 613 10.98 -19.22 4.85
C PHE A 613 12.25 -18.41 4.65
N PHE A 614 13.38 -19.09 4.63
CA PHE A 614 14.71 -18.51 4.38
C PHE A 614 15.05 -17.35 5.34
N GLY A 615 14.63 -17.46 6.62
CA GLY A 615 14.87 -16.41 7.61
C GLY A 615 14.09 -15.13 7.34
N GLY A 616 12.81 -15.23 6.95
CA GLY A 616 11.91 -14.10 6.70
C GLY A 616 12.02 -13.49 5.29
N ARG A 617 12.90 -14.03 4.42
CA ARG A 617 13.04 -13.53 3.03
C ARG A 617 11.86 -13.87 2.13
N LEU A 618 11.10 -14.92 2.45
CA LEU A 618 9.87 -15.30 1.76
C LEU A 618 8.75 -15.51 2.78
N ASN A 619 7.64 -14.83 2.60
CA ASN A 619 6.44 -14.96 3.41
C ASN A 619 5.27 -15.45 2.57
N SER A 620 4.39 -16.27 3.16
CA SER A 620 3.16 -16.74 2.54
C SER A 620 2.01 -16.72 3.54
N SER A 621 0.78 -16.62 3.05
CA SER A 621 -0.41 -16.73 3.88
C SER A 621 -1.57 -17.34 3.11
N LEU A 622 -2.42 -18.07 3.83
CA LEU A 622 -3.72 -18.55 3.36
C LEU A 622 -4.73 -18.29 4.48
N ALA A 623 -5.77 -17.54 4.18
CA ALA A 623 -6.78 -17.11 5.14
C ALA A 623 -8.19 -17.38 4.62
N TYR A 624 -9.08 -17.85 5.47
CA TYR A 624 -10.52 -17.77 5.30
C TYR A 624 -11.05 -16.66 6.19
N PHE A 625 -11.95 -15.83 5.66
CA PHE A 625 -12.54 -14.73 6.40
C PHE A 625 -14.07 -14.68 6.27
N GLU A 626 -14.68 -14.10 7.28
CA GLU A 626 -16.09 -13.78 7.31
C GLU A 626 -16.29 -12.39 7.91
N VAL A 627 -16.76 -11.43 7.10
CA VAL A 627 -17.04 -10.06 7.52
C VAL A 627 -18.53 -9.84 7.61
N HIS A 628 -19.02 -9.41 8.77
CA HIS A 628 -20.40 -9.02 9.01
C HIS A 628 -20.49 -7.51 9.13
N GLU A 629 -21.33 -6.90 8.34
CA GLU A 629 -21.63 -5.48 8.42
C GLU A 629 -23.12 -5.29 8.77
N LYS A 630 -23.39 -4.44 9.75
CA LYS A 630 -24.75 -4.09 10.18
C LYS A 630 -25.01 -2.60 10.01
N ASN A 631 -26.28 -2.28 9.74
CA ASN A 631 -26.77 -0.90 9.61
C ASN A 631 -26.12 -0.12 8.46
N ARG A 632 -25.64 -0.76 7.39
CA ARG A 632 -25.19 -0.04 6.21
C ARG A 632 -26.37 0.70 5.59
N ALA A 633 -26.24 2.03 5.44
CA ALA A 633 -27.26 2.85 4.81
C ALA A 633 -27.36 2.52 3.31
N VAL A 634 -28.58 2.27 2.85
CA VAL A 634 -28.95 2.13 1.43
C VAL A 634 -30.24 2.90 1.19
N PRO A 635 -30.50 3.39 -0.05
CA PRO A 635 -31.76 4.04 -0.36
C PRO A 635 -32.98 3.20 0.01
N ASP A 636 -33.96 3.79 0.69
CA ASP A 636 -35.30 3.18 0.88
C ASP A 636 -36.10 3.38 -0.40
N GLU A 637 -35.87 2.53 -1.39
CA GLU A 637 -36.48 2.68 -2.72
C GLU A 637 -38.02 2.73 -2.68
N ALA A 638 -38.62 1.99 -1.75
CA ALA A 638 -40.08 1.97 -1.61
C ALA A 638 -40.63 3.31 -1.11
N TYR A 639 -39.97 3.94 -0.16
CA TYR A 639 -40.32 5.27 0.32
C TYR A 639 -39.97 6.36 -0.71
N ASN A 640 -38.80 6.31 -1.26
CA ASN A 640 -38.28 7.34 -2.18
C ASN A 640 -38.99 7.37 -3.55
N ALA A 641 -39.75 6.32 -3.89
CA ALA A 641 -40.64 6.32 -5.05
C ALA A 641 -41.85 7.24 -4.88
N ASN A 642 -42.29 7.50 -3.65
CA ASN A 642 -43.40 8.42 -3.32
C ASN A 642 -43.20 8.98 -1.90
N PRO A 643 -42.24 9.92 -1.70
CA PRO A 643 -41.88 10.37 -0.37
C PRO A 643 -42.93 11.26 0.26
N ASP A 644 -43.05 11.16 1.58
CA ASP A 644 -43.80 12.14 2.36
C ASP A 644 -42.89 13.34 2.66
N TYR A 645 -42.98 14.37 1.83
CA TYR A 645 -42.16 15.58 1.96
C TYR A 645 -42.39 16.37 3.25
N SER A 646 -43.45 16.06 4.02
CA SER A 646 -43.65 16.65 5.34
C SER A 646 -42.78 16.02 6.41
N VAL A 647 -42.21 14.84 6.16
CA VAL A 647 -41.35 14.09 7.07
C VAL A 647 -39.91 14.16 6.61
N ILE A 648 -39.62 13.64 5.44
CA ILE A 648 -38.29 13.67 4.81
C ILE A 648 -38.40 13.45 3.29
N ASP A 649 -37.66 14.17 2.52
CA ASP A 649 -37.63 14.11 1.04
C ASP A 649 -36.86 12.89 0.50
N TYR A 650 -35.90 12.36 1.29
CA TYR A 650 -35.12 11.19 0.94
C TYR A 650 -34.77 10.36 2.17
N ALA A 651 -35.16 9.12 2.18
CA ALA A 651 -34.92 8.19 3.28
C ALA A 651 -33.95 7.08 2.91
N GLU A 652 -33.23 6.61 3.91
CA GLU A 652 -32.34 5.44 3.82
C GLU A 652 -32.74 4.38 4.83
N MET A 653 -32.37 3.15 4.58
CA MET A 653 -32.60 2.03 5.51
C MET A 653 -31.27 1.34 5.83
N GLY A 654 -31.14 0.89 7.07
CA GLY A 654 -29.97 0.10 7.48
C GLY A 654 -30.14 -1.36 7.09
N ILE A 655 -29.22 -1.87 6.25
CA ILE A 655 -29.19 -3.30 5.90
C ILE A 655 -28.02 -4.00 6.58
N THR A 656 -28.15 -5.32 6.74
CA THR A 656 -27.04 -6.20 7.14
C THR A 656 -26.50 -6.89 5.92
N SER A 657 -25.18 -6.96 5.81
CA SER A 657 -24.50 -7.73 4.78
C SER A 657 -23.44 -8.63 5.39
N LYS A 658 -23.15 -9.72 4.70
CA LYS A 658 -22.15 -10.70 5.07
C LYS A 658 -21.30 -11.05 3.87
N THR A 659 -19.98 -10.88 4.01
CA THR A 659 -19.00 -11.31 3.04
C THR A 659 -18.24 -12.51 3.57
N LYS A 660 -18.10 -13.54 2.75
CA LYS A 660 -17.25 -14.70 3.00
C LYS A 660 -16.26 -14.85 1.88
N GLY A 661 -15.06 -15.30 2.20
CA GLY A 661 -14.05 -15.52 1.19
C GLY A 661 -12.78 -16.15 1.72
N TYR A 662 -11.84 -16.34 0.81
CA TYR A 662 -10.49 -16.77 1.13
C TYR A 662 -9.46 -15.97 0.34
N GLU A 663 -8.28 -15.82 0.93
CA GLU A 663 -7.16 -15.07 0.38
C GLU A 663 -5.90 -15.92 0.51
N ALA A 664 -5.11 -15.98 -0.57
CA ALA A 664 -3.78 -16.58 -0.57
C ALA A 664 -2.79 -15.53 -1.03
N GLU A 665 -1.70 -15.32 -0.30
CA GLU A 665 -0.65 -14.34 -0.64
C GLU A 665 0.74 -14.95 -0.48
N ILE A 666 1.67 -14.45 -1.29
CA ILE A 666 3.10 -14.78 -1.23
C ILE A 666 3.89 -13.53 -1.57
N SER A 667 4.98 -13.27 -0.82
CA SER A 667 5.88 -12.15 -1.09
C SER A 667 7.29 -12.43 -0.61
N GLY A 668 8.30 -12.01 -1.39
CA GLY A 668 9.71 -12.10 -1.05
C GLY A 668 10.56 -12.84 -2.05
N GLU A 669 11.70 -13.32 -1.60
CA GLU A 669 12.73 -13.97 -2.42
C GLU A 669 12.46 -15.47 -2.54
N LEU A 670 12.14 -15.93 -3.75
CA LEU A 670 11.92 -17.35 -4.06
C LEU A 670 13.25 -18.10 -4.24
N ALA A 671 14.22 -17.45 -4.82
CA ALA A 671 15.60 -17.90 -4.97
C ALA A 671 16.51 -16.65 -5.06
N PRO A 672 17.85 -16.77 -4.85
CA PRO A 672 18.75 -15.63 -4.91
C PRO A 672 18.54 -14.76 -6.16
N GLY A 673 18.21 -13.48 -5.94
CA GLY A 673 17.89 -12.52 -7.01
C GLY A 673 16.52 -12.66 -7.66
N TRP A 674 15.67 -13.62 -7.22
CA TRP A 674 14.32 -13.82 -7.75
C TRP A 674 13.27 -13.39 -6.73
N GLN A 675 12.69 -12.21 -6.95
CA GLN A 675 11.65 -11.64 -6.10
C GLN A 675 10.26 -11.93 -6.67
N LEU A 676 9.30 -12.14 -5.78
CA LEU A 676 7.91 -12.43 -6.10
C LEU A 676 6.98 -11.72 -5.14
N GLN A 677 5.89 -11.15 -5.64
CA GLN A 677 4.74 -10.70 -4.85
C GLN A 677 3.46 -11.06 -5.59
N GLY A 678 2.53 -11.69 -4.91
CA GLY A 678 1.23 -11.99 -5.52
C GLY A 678 0.23 -12.51 -4.53
N GLY A 679 -1.02 -12.60 -5.00
CA GLY A 679 -2.10 -13.17 -4.23
C GLY A 679 -3.35 -13.40 -5.07
N TYR A 680 -4.19 -14.28 -4.56
CA TYR A 680 -5.51 -14.58 -5.08
C TYR A 680 -6.54 -14.34 -3.99
N THR A 681 -7.65 -13.70 -4.35
CA THR A 681 -8.77 -13.45 -3.45
C THR A 681 -10.07 -13.91 -4.10
N HIS A 682 -10.85 -14.70 -3.37
CA HIS A 682 -12.24 -15.00 -3.67
C HIS A 682 -13.13 -14.46 -2.58
N LYS A 683 -14.21 -13.74 -2.93
CA LYS A 683 -15.19 -13.19 -1.99
C LYS A 683 -16.62 -13.23 -2.55
N VAL A 684 -17.59 -13.46 -1.70
CA VAL A 684 -19.01 -13.33 -2.03
C VAL A 684 -19.72 -12.55 -0.92
N SER A 685 -20.34 -11.44 -1.30
CA SER A 685 -21.13 -10.60 -0.39
C SER A 685 -22.62 -10.82 -0.61
N ARG A 686 -23.37 -11.02 0.46
CA ARG A 686 -24.84 -11.20 0.44
C ARG A 686 -25.51 -10.37 1.52
N ASP A 687 -26.71 -9.89 1.23
CA ASP A 687 -27.60 -9.29 2.21
C ASP A 687 -28.39 -10.36 3.01
N GLU A 688 -29.30 -9.89 3.89
CA GLU A 688 -30.14 -10.76 4.72
C GLU A 688 -31.14 -11.61 3.90
N SER A 689 -31.49 -11.17 2.70
CA SER A 689 -32.37 -11.94 1.78
C SER A 689 -31.59 -13.04 1.02
N GLY A 690 -30.26 -13.04 1.13
CA GLY A 690 -29.38 -13.91 0.39
C GLY A 690 -29.00 -13.39 -1.00
N ALA A 691 -29.46 -12.19 -1.39
CA ALA A 691 -29.13 -11.58 -2.65
C ALA A 691 -27.66 -11.10 -2.65
N LYS A 692 -26.97 -11.20 -3.80
CA LYS A 692 -25.62 -10.69 -3.96
C LYS A 692 -25.61 -9.18 -3.90
N VAL A 693 -24.67 -8.61 -3.13
CA VAL A 693 -24.43 -7.17 -3.00
C VAL A 693 -22.96 -6.86 -3.29
N GLY A 694 -22.64 -5.59 -3.56
CA GLY A 694 -21.26 -5.20 -3.89
C GLY A 694 -20.75 -5.76 -5.22
N THR A 695 -21.63 -6.08 -6.14
CA THR A 695 -21.36 -6.77 -7.40
C THR A 695 -20.60 -5.93 -8.42
N SER A 696 -20.43 -4.62 -8.16
CA SER A 696 -19.53 -3.74 -8.92
C SER A 696 -18.05 -4.05 -8.70
N GLU A 697 -17.73 -4.86 -7.71
CA GLU A 697 -16.42 -5.43 -7.48
C GLU A 697 -16.40 -6.89 -7.92
N PRO A 698 -15.31 -7.41 -8.50
CA PRO A 698 -15.20 -8.81 -8.88
C PRO A 698 -15.20 -9.71 -7.64
N GLU A 699 -15.79 -10.91 -7.77
CA GLU A 699 -15.72 -11.93 -6.72
C GLU A 699 -14.33 -12.56 -6.66
N ASP A 700 -13.65 -12.66 -7.78
CA ASP A 700 -12.35 -13.31 -7.94
C ASP A 700 -11.31 -12.34 -8.49
N GLN A 701 -10.13 -12.33 -7.88
CA GLN A 701 -8.98 -11.51 -8.30
C GLN A 701 -7.68 -12.28 -8.13
N LEU A 702 -6.78 -12.10 -9.10
CA LEU A 702 -5.39 -12.56 -9.04
C LEU A 702 -4.46 -11.38 -9.34
N SER A 703 -3.40 -11.27 -8.58
CA SER A 703 -2.29 -10.34 -8.82
C SER A 703 -0.98 -11.10 -8.62
N LEU A 704 -0.06 -11.04 -9.56
CA LEU A 704 1.24 -11.69 -9.48
C LEU A 704 2.29 -10.85 -10.19
N TYR A 705 3.34 -10.44 -9.46
CA TYR A 705 4.47 -9.67 -9.95
C TYR A 705 5.77 -10.33 -9.55
N THR A 706 6.74 -10.33 -10.44
CA THR A 706 8.04 -10.96 -10.20
C THR A 706 9.15 -10.20 -10.89
N SER A 707 10.35 -10.23 -10.31
CA SER A 707 11.58 -9.76 -10.95
C SER A 707 12.70 -10.75 -10.70
N TYR A 708 13.58 -10.89 -11.68
CA TYR A 708 14.74 -11.75 -11.61
C TYR A 708 16.00 -11.01 -12.09
N LYS A 709 16.99 -10.87 -11.20
CA LYS A 709 18.30 -10.37 -11.55
C LYS A 709 19.08 -11.51 -12.20
N LEU A 710 19.46 -11.33 -13.45
CA LEU A 710 20.23 -12.32 -14.19
C LEU A 710 21.65 -12.44 -13.63
N GLY A 711 22.30 -13.57 -13.88
CA GLY A 711 23.66 -13.83 -13.43
C GLY A 711 24.69 -13.87 -14.59
N GLY A 712 25.95 -14.05 -14.25
CA GLY A 712 27.06 -14.19 -15.21
C GLY A 712 27.29 -12.93 -16.04
N SER A 713 27.36 -13.04 -17.36
CA SER A 713 27.58 -11.88 -18.26
C SER A 713 26.40 -10.92 -18.36
N LEU A 714 25.25 -11.29 -17.77
CA LEU A 714 24.02 -10.48 -17.76
C LEU A 714 23.66 -9.97 -16.37
N ASP A 715 24.57 -9.96 -15.41
CA ASP A 715 24.37 -9.57 -14.00
C ASP A 715 23.88 -8.12 -13.80
N LYS A 716 24.03 -7.28 -14.84
CA LYS A 716 23.52 -5.91 -14.89
C LYS A 716 22.05 -5.81 -15.32
N LEU A 717 21.43 -6.92 -15.75
CA LEU A 717 20.06 -6.95 -16.25
C LEU A 717 19.12 -7.61 -15.24
N THR A 718 18.08 -6.89 -14.87
CA THR A 718 16.93 -7.43 -14.14
C THR A 718 15.73 -7.42 -15.07
N LEU A 719 15.09 -8.56 -15.22
CA LEU A 719 13.82 -8.69 -15.96
C LEU A 719 12.69 -8.95 -14.99
N GLY A 720 11.55 -8.38 -15.26
CA GLY A 720 10.36 -8.57 -14.44
C GLY A 720 9.08 -8.48 -15.25
N GLY A 721 8.02 -8.82 -14.62
CA GLY A 721 6.69 -8.69 -15.18
C GLY A 721 5.63 -9.08 -14.16
N GLY A 722 4.41 -8.82 -14.52
CA GLY A 722 3.29 -9.15 -13.67
C GLY A 722 2.02 -9.36 -14.46
N THR A 723 1.06 -9.95 -13.80
CA THR A 723 -0.27 -10.13 -14.36
C THR A 723 -1.32 -9.87 -13.29
N ARG A 724 -2.41 -9.24 -13.73
CA ARG A 724 -3.61 -9.03 -12.93
C ARG A 724 -4.79 -9.64 -13.68
N TRP A 725 -5.55 -10.46 -12.98
CA TRP A 725 -6.81 -10.97 -13.46
C TRP A 725 -7.94 -10.55 -12.54
N GLN A 726 -9.04 -10.13 -13.16
CA GLN A 726 -10.29 -9.81 -12.46
C GLN A 726 -11.43 -10.61 -13.08
N GLY A 727 -12.24 -11.21 -12.22
CA GLY A 727 -13.47 -11.88 -12.61
C GLY A 727 -14.54 -10.91 -13.11
N GLU A 728 -15.72 -11.43 -13.46
CA GLU A 728 -16.86 -10.59 -13.84
C GLU A 728 -17.25 -9.64 -12.70
N SER A 729 -17.51 -8.39 -13.07
CA SER A 729 -18.19 -7.43 -12.19
C SER A 729 -19.39 -6.83 -12.92
N TRP A 730 -20.45 -6.50 -12.17
CA TRP A 730 -21.68 -6.01 -12.77
C TRP A 730 -22.47 -5.11 -11.80
N ARG A 731 -23.36 -4.33 -12.38
CA ARG A 731 -24.29 -3.46 -11.65
C ARG A 731 -25.63 -3.44 -12.34
N VAL A 732 -26.72 -3.34 -11.58
CA VAL A 732 -28.04 -3.05 -12.13
C VAL A 732 -28.19 -1.53 -12.18
N LEU A 733 -28.35 -0.99 -13.38
CA LEU A 733 -28.54 0.42 -13.64
C LEU A 733 -30.02 0.73 -13.81
N THR A 734 -30.42 1.92 -13.41
CA THR A 734 -31.77 2.44 -13.69
C THR A 734 -31.68 3.31 -14.93
N ASN A 735 -32.33 2.88 -16.01
CA ASN A 735 -32.41 3.66 -17.24
C ASN A 735 -33.62 4.60 -17.14
N TYR A 736 -33.38 5.83 -16.68
CA TYR A 736 -34.45 6.82 -16.44
C TYR A 736 -35.18 7.22 -17.74
N SER A 737 -34.50 7.19 -18.88
CA SER A 737 -35.09 7.49 -20.17
C SER A 737 -36.01 6.38 -20.70
N LYS A 738 -35.90 5.18 -20.16
CA LYS A 738 -36.79 4.03 -20.44
C LYS A 738 -37.73 3.74 -19.25
N ASN A 739 -38.37 4.75 -18.71
CA ASN A 739 -39.32 4.63 -17.59
C ASN A 739 -38.76 3.91 -16.37
N GLY A 740 -37.47 4.09 -16.08
CA GLY A 740 -36.82 3.45 -14.93
C GLY A 740 -36.55 1.96 -15.12
N ALA A 741 -36.47 1.47 -16.35
CA ALA A 741 -36.12 0.08 -16.63
C ALA A 741 -34.77 -0.29 -15.96
N LYS A 742 -34.74 -1.47 -15.34
CA LYS A 742 -33.52 -1.99 -14.71
C LYS A 742 -32.75 -2.81 -15.73
N GLU A 743 -31.50 -2.43 -15.98
CA GLU A 743 -30.61 -3.08 -16.94
C GLU A 743 -29.33 -3.55 -16.25
N LYS A 744 -28.91 -4.82 -16.49
CA LYS A 744 -27.62 -5.30 -16.00
C LYS A 744 -26.52 -4.78 -16.91
N PHE A 745 -25.59 -4.02 -16.35
CA PHE A 745 -24.35 -3.59 -17.01
C PHE A 745 -23.16 -4.34 -16.41
N SER A 746 -22.31 -4.96 -17.23
CA SER A 746 -21.23 -5.83 -16.75
C SER A 746 -19.92 -5.56 -17.45
N GLN A 747 -18.83 -5.80 -16.75
CA GLN A 747 -17.48 -5.96 -17.24
C GLN A 747 -17.13 -7.44 -17.23
N ASP A 748 -16.86 -8.01 -18.41
CA ASP A 748 -16.38 -9.39 -18.55
C ASP A 748 -15.02 -9.58 -17.87
N PRO A 749 -14.69 -10.81 -17.46
CA PRO A 749 -13.38 -11.11 -16.90
C PRO A 749 -12.24 -10.71 -17.85
N TYR A 750 -11.15 -10.20 -17.29
CA TYR A 750 -10.01 -9.77 -18.10
C TYR A 750 -8.66 -9.98 -17.41
N TRP A 751 -7.63 -10.09 -18.25
CA TRP A 751 -6.22 -10.14 -17.87
C TRP A 751 -5.52 -8.87 -18.31
N LEU A 752 -4.64 -8.36 -17.44
CA LEU A 752 -3.63 -7.35 -17.77
C LEU A 752 -2.25 -7.96 -17.54
N VAL A 753 -1.32 -7.64 -18.41
CA VAL A 753 0.07 -8.07 -18.31
C VAL A 753 0.96 -6.85 -18.39
N ASP A 754 1.86 -6.74 -17.43
CA ASP A 754 2.86 -5.67 -17.33
C ASP A 754 4.25 -6.28 -17.42
N LEU A 755 5.20 -5.61 -18.08
CA LEU A 755 6.57 -6.07 -18.26
C LEU A 755 7.54 -4.99 -17.78
N MET A 756 8.67 -5.42 -17.22
CA MET A 756 9.74 -4.56 -16.73
C MET A 756 11.10 -5.08 -17.16
N ALA A 757 11.99 -4.16 -17.54
CA ALA A 757 13.40 -4.44 -17.71
C ALA A 757 14.23 -3.30 -17.09
N ARG A 758 15.14 -3.63 -16.16
CA ARG A 758 16.09 -2.69 -15.57
C ARG A 758 17.51 -3.10 -15.94
N TYR A 759 18.27 -2.14 -16.43
CA TYR A 759 19.67 -2.33 -16.79
C TYR A 759 20.58 -1.36 -16.03
N GLN A 760 21.59 -1.89 -15.34
CA GLN A 760 22.61 -1.11 -14.65
C GLN A 760 23.68 -0.66 -15.67
N LEU A 761 23.59 0.60 -16.13
CA LEU A 761 24.50 1.17 -17.14
C LEU A 761 25.92 1.34 -16.58
N THR A 762 26.01 1.94 -15.40
CA THR A 762 27.24 2.07 -14.59
C THR A 762 26.91 1.69 -13.15
N ASP A 763 27.89 1.69 -12.25
CA ASP A 763 27.64 1.40 -10.83
C ASP A 763 26.62 2.35 -10.18
N ASN A 764 26.50 3.56 -10.72
CA ASN A 764 25.64 4.62 -10.18
C ASN A 764 24.45 4.98 -11.07
N LEU A 765 24.38 4.49 -12.31
CA LEU A 765 23.33 4.84 -13.27
C LEU A 765 22.58 3.60 -13.72
N SER A 766 21.27 3.60 -13.53
CA SER A 766 20.37 2.57 -14.03
C SER A 766 19.27 3.14 -14.93
N ALA A 767 18.73 2.30 -15.79
CA ALA A 767 17.58 2.61 -16.62
C ALA A 767 16.52 1.49 -16.46
N THR A 768 15.28 1.88 -16.20
CA THR A 768 14.13 0.96 -16.05
C THR A 768 13.10 1.27 -17.12
N LEU A 769 12.69 0.25 -17.85
CA LEU A 769 11.64 0.31 -18.85
C LEU A 769 10.42 -0.47 -18.35
N ASN A 770 9.28 0.19 -18.19
CA ASN A 770 8.02 -0.42 -17.84
C ASN A 770 7.07 -0.37 -19.04
N LEU A 771 6.49 -1.50 -19.41
CA LEU A 771 5.44 -1.64 -20.41
C LEU A 771 4.19 -2.16 -19.72
N ASN A 772 3.21 -1.30 -19.51
CA ASN A 772 1.95 -1.62 -18.84
C ASN A 772 0.87 -2.00 -19.87
N ASN A 773 -0.05 -2.91 -19.47
CA ASN A 773 -1.10 -3.43 -20.35
C ASN A 773 -0.53 -3.86 -21.72
N ALA A 774 0.48 -4.72 -21.71
CA ALA A 774 1.28 -5.08 -22.89
C ALA A 774 0.44 -5.56 -24.09
N PHE A 775 -0.71 -6.19 -23.84
CA PHE A 775 -1.62 -6.68 -24.88
C PHE A 775 -2.71 -5.69 -25.29
N ASP A 776 -2.67 -4.46 -24.76
CA ASP A 776 -3.63 -3.39 -25.06
C ASP A 776 -5.10 -3.79 -24.80
N LYS A 777 -5.34 -4.52 -23.70
CA LYS A 777 -6.69 -4.92 -23.31
C LYS A 777 -7.54 -3.70 -23.02
N LYS A 778 -8.71 -3.61 -23.65
CA LYS A 778 -9.76 -2.62 -23.34
C LYS A 778 -10.61 -3.15 -22.18
N TYR A 779 -10.74 -2.37 -21.12
CA TYR A 779 -11.50 -2.72 -19.93
C TYR A 779 -12.04 -1.46 -19.25
N LEU A 780 -13.02 -1.64 -18.34
CA LEU A 780 -13.63 -0.57 -17.57
C LEU A 780 -13.14 -0.59 -16.12
N THR A 781 -12.88 0.58 -15.56
CA THR A 781 -12.58 0.78 -14.13
C THR A 781 -13.76 1.42 -13.39
N ASN A 782 -14.75 1.97 -14.12
CA ASN A 782 -16.06 2.35 -13.62
C ASN A 782 -17.13 1.62 -14.42
N ILE A 783 -18.01 0.90 -13.71
CA ILE A 783 -19.12 0.15 -14.31
C ILE A 783 -20.45 0.76 -13.90
N GLY A 784 -20.77 1.91 -14.52
CA GLY A 784 -22.07 2.52 -14.44
C GLY A 784 -22.35 3.42 -13.24
N PHE A 785 -21.32 3.93 -12.57
CA PHE A 785 -21.51 4.99 -11.58
C PHE A 785 -22.02 6.25 -12.32
N PHE A 786 -23.16 6.79 -11.90
CA PHE A 786 -23.90 7.85 -12.59
C PHE A 786 -24.29 7.53 -14.05
N ASN A 787 -24.57 6.25 -14.37
CA ASN A 787 -24.84 5.80 -15.75
C ASN A 787 -23.73 6.22 -16.74
N ALA A 788 -22.50 6.17 -16.29
CA ALA A 788 -21.33 6.54 -17.08
C ALA A 788 -20.29 5.41 -17.07
N ALA A 789 -19.37 5.44 -18.03
CA ALA A 789 -18.24 4.56 -18.15
C ALA A 789 -16.93 5.31 -17.88
N TYR A 790 -15.91 4.59 -17.41
CA TYR A 790 -14.53 5.04 -17.37
C TYR A 790 -13.62 3.90 -17.76
N TYR A 791 -12.83 4.09 -18.81
CA TYR A 791 -11.93 3.05 -19.29
C TYR A 791 -10.60 3.04 -18.52
N GLY A 792 -10.03 1.86 -18.36
CA GLY A 792 -8.68 1.71 -17.88
C GLY A 792 -7.62 2.06 -18.93
N ASP A 793 -6.40 2.31 -18.48
CA ASP A 793 -5.29 2.75 -19.33
C ASP A 793 -5.00 1.77 -20.48
N PRO A 794 -4.82 2.28 -21.71
CA PRO A 794 -4.26 1.51 -22.81
C PRO A 794 -2.83 1.05 -22.52
N ARG A 795 -2.28 0.23 -23.43
CA ARG A 795 -0.85 -0.07 -23.42
C ARG A 795 -0.03 1.23 -23.39
N ASN A 796 0.87 1.31 -22.41
CA ASN A 796 1.75 2.46 -22.25
C ASN A 796 3.16 2.04 -21.85
N LEU A 797 4.11 2.92 -22.14
CA LEU A 797 5.53 2.73 -21.89
C LEU A 797 6.07 3.86 -21.05
N MET A 798 6.91 3.56 -20.06
CA MET A 798 7.65 4.52 -19.27
C MET A 798 9.12 4.11 -19.20
N LEU A 799 10.02 5.00 -19.57
CA LEU A 799 11.46 4.88 -19.32
C LEU A 799 11.82 5.78 -18.15
N THR A 800 12.47 5.21 -17.14
CA THR A 800 12.99 5.95 -15.99
C THR A 800 14.49 5.71 -15.89
N THR A 801 15.27 6.77 -15.77
CA THR A 801 16.69 6.71 -15.43
C THR A 801 16.88 7.17 -13.99
N ARG A 802 17.75 6.48 -13.26
CA ARG A 802 18.13 6.83 -11.89
C ARG A 802 19.65 6.91 -11.78
N TRP A 803 20.13 8.01 -11.24
CA TRP A 803 21.53 8.25 -10.92
C TRP A 803 21.67 8.40 -9.40
N ASP A 804 22.44 7.50 -8.80
CA ASP A 804 22.76 7.49 -7.37
C ASP A 804 24.18 8.05 -7.15
N PHE A 805 24.36 8.90 -6.12
CA PHE A 805 25.63 9.59 -5.81
C PHE A 805 26.17 9.13 -4.46
#